data_010b246d5a7555b783886c7cc45efe00
#
_entry.id   010b246d5a7555b783886c7cc45efe00
#
_cell.length_a   1.000
_cell.length_b   1.000
_cell.length_c   1.000
_cell.angle_alpha   90.00
_cell.angle_beta   90.00
_cell.angle_gamma   90.00
#
_symmetry.space_group_name_H-M   'P 1'
#
loop_
_entity.id
_entity.type
_entity.pdbx_description
1 polymer ?
#
loop_
_entity_poly.entity_id
_entity_poly.type
_entity_poly.pdbx_seq_one_letter_code
_entity_poly.pdbx_strand_id
1 'polypeptide(L)'
;MPKKHTEKQYAETFLTNETEVVLNRENIKKDFDIFYAEKINNKSPEEWLKWMNALDGKMVMSVTSANKTDCYLLFDKKDNVSFSKLKDALETVDEDIIVRKEKFDDVPDYKLAQLMINTLAQGYSLEYRFNNIDRLYTCKTYPLKDNNSDSPILSFVAEFWSDMTLNIKINTYTKYSKLSDYEKKKNYTMYVYNKEKYKLMRAMEPKKCPDEEKYVQKSNGKNSMDFLNFEEISKFEKSKSGAYIEIKDSVEERLSDYMTLDYKVYQTKNVYAEGKSESRIAVLTEKFRNKKILIKSVISSEDEKAYNEKAKRKIDVVGLKAALKDEICKFLSYDGSRNEIFTDDETDEQAYQIVICHSKEYYEKTKKEDPHNKINGMKAIQHIVIQDFDPGKPEKISPKVKAILTELVIKEEVVNRKLCLYMPVIPKPLFFVKIERNKDEQNVYTRMKLSPDGSLDIKRLSTDMKLDPEDRYSVESYEDKREEYLCVSGDNCVEGFIYYDLDYVTVLARTPLRTLPNIEKLRNELTKTDKKKRIDIKVLNTAAEEFIKKENIKEKDADKLLTSIKEAVAESNDSNVTLKALFDKGRLSGRMGVAMKFSDFFYDYTDGKILLCPGFKNAKNMDENFSGMLNIRTFTRNGRLLYYVGLEEHELKQSIPRACVVRELWCSDPEHIIDEEVFVKMLTADYIRQSSRNTVVPYAFKYINEYNRMLAQQADK
;
A
#
# COMPACT_ATOMS: atom_id res chain seq x y z
N MET A 1 3.16 -14.71 -34.21
CA MET A 1 2.29 -15.51 -33.30
C MET A 1 2.63 -15.10 -31.88
N PRO A 2 1.68 -14.60 -31.06
CA PRO A 2 1.96 -14.34 -29.66
C PRO A 2 2.22 -15.67 -28.97
N LYS A 3 3.31 -15.77 -28.22
CA LYS A 3 3.59 -16.91 -27.37
C LYS A 3 2.41 -17.08 -26.42
N LYS A 4 1.67 -18.17 -26.51
CA LYS A 4 0.75 -18.61 -25.48
C LYS A 4 1.55 -18.80 -24.20
N HIS A 5 1.51 -17.83 -23.31
CA HIS A 5 1.94 -18.04 -21.94
C HIS A 5 0.93 -19.01 -21.31
N THR A 6 1.34 -20.25 -21.13
CA THR A 6 0.65 -21.19 -20.24
C THR A 6 0.87 -20.69 -18.81
N GLU A 7 0.04 -19.72 -18.41
CA GLU A 7 0.12 -19.13 -17.09
C GLU A 7 -0.39 -20.13 -16.05
N LYS A 8 0.30 -20.23 -14.94
CA LYS A 8 -0.14 -21.10 -13.83
C LYS A 8 -1.48 -20.56 -13.30
N GLN A 9 -2.49 -21.40 -13.36
CA GLN A 9 -3.82 -21.08 -12.85
C GLN A 9 -3.82 -20.75 -11.35
N TYR A 10 -2.82 -21.24 -10.62
CA TYR A 10 -2.64 -21.03 -9.18
C TYR A 10 -1.27 -20.46 -8.90
N ALA A 11 -1.23 -19.57 -7.92
CA ALA A 11 0.00 -18.99 -7.41
C ALA A 11 -0.09 -18.77 -5.90
N GLU A 12 1.05 -18.64 -5.28
CA GLU A 12 1.16 -18.34 -3.85
C GLU A 12 1.13 -16.84 -3.62
N THR A 13 0.47 -16.41 -2.56
CA THR A 13 0.52 -15.05 -2.07
C THR A 13 0.72 -15.03 -0.57
N PHE A 14 1.32 -13.95 -0.09
CA PHE A 14 1.54 -13.67 1.31
C PHE A 14 0.78 -12.41 1.68
N LEU A 15 0.29 -12.35 2.90
CA LEU A 15 -0.44 -11.20 3.39
C LEU A 15 0.30 -10.52 4.53
N THR A 16 0.15 -9.21 4.59
CA THR A 16 0.72 -8.42 5.68
C THR A 16 0.18 -8.88 7.02
N ASN A 17 1.09 -9.07 7.97
CA ASN A 17 0.81 -9.51 9.34
C ASN A 17 0.21 -10.92 9.48
N GLU A 18 0.00 -11.66 8.41
CA GLU A 18 -0.46 -13.05 8.47
C GLU A 18 0.74 -13.97 8.65
N THR A 19 0.90 -14.46 9.86
CA THR A 19 2.02 -15.33 10.25
C THR A 19 1.53 -16.71 10.65
N GLU A 20 2.37 -17.68 10.41
CA GLU A 20 2.24 -19.03 10.95
C GLU A 20 3.29 -19.21 12.04
N VAL A 21 2.84 -19.50 13.24
CA VAL A 21 3.70 -19.67 14.41
C VAL A 21 3.42 -21.05 15.01
N VAL A 22 4.47 -21.84 15.15
CA VAL A 22 4.39 -23.12 15.83
C VAL A 22 5.24 -23.06 17.09
N LEU A 23 4.63 -23.33 18.25
CA LEU A 23 5.29 -23.36 19.55
C LEU A 23 5.60 -24.78 19.95
N ASN A 24 6.84 -25.03 20.34
CA ASN A 24 7.24 -26.28 21.00
C ASN A 24 7.08 -26.10 22.51
N ARG A 25 5.85 -26.27 23.03
CA ARG A 25 5.53 -26.09 24.43
C ARG A 25 6.33 -26.98 25.37
N GLU A 26 6.66 -28.20 24.96
CA GLU A 26 7.45 -29.16 25.75
C GLU A 26 8.88 -28.66 25.98
N ASN A 27 9.54 -28.17 24.96
CA ASN A 27 10.86 -27.58 25.09
C ASN A 27 10.84 -26.30 25.92
N ILE A 28 9.83 -25.43 25.70
CA ILE A 28 9.67 -24.21 26.49
C ILE A 28 9.48 -24.60 27.97
N LYS A 29 8.58 -25.51 28.27
CA LYS A 29 8.32 -25.99 29.64
C LYS A 29 9.54 -26.65 30.28
N LYS A 30 10.36 -27.32 29.51
CA LYS A 30 11.59 -27.96 29.99
C LYS A 30 12.62 -26.93 30.47
N ASP A 31 12.79 -25.84 29.73
CA ASP A 31 13.92 -24.92 29.93
C ASP A 31 13.53 -23.64 30.67
N PHE A 32 12.23 -23.30 30.72
CA PHE A 32 11.74 -22.06 31.34
C PHE A 32 10.73 -22.31 32.44
N ASP A 33 10.60 -21.31 33.34
CA ASP A 33 9.51 -21.15 34.31
C ASP A 33 8.72 -19.88 33.99
N ILE A 34 7.40 -19.94 34.18
CA ILE A 34 6.51 -18.78 34.03
C ILE A 34 5.92 -18.41 35.38
N PHE A 35 5.92 -17.12 35.68
CA PHE A 35 5.23 -16.56 36.84
C PHE A 35 4.17 -15.57 36.37
N TYR A 36 3.10 -15.48 37.11
CA TYR A 36 2.05 -14.49 36.94
C TYR A 36 2.15 -13.49 38.09
N ALA A 37 2.22 -12.24 37.72
CA ALA A 37 2.23 -11.15 38.69
C ALA A 37 0.98 -10.31 38.52
N GLU A 38 0.22 -10.22 39.58
CA GLU A 38 -1.08 -9.55 39.66
C GLU A 38 -0.96 -8.32 40.54
N LYS A 39 -1.54 -7.21 40.10
CA LYS A 39 -1.62 -5.98 40.84
C LYS A 39 -3.00 -5.84 41.45
N ILE A 40 -3.09 -5.82 42.78
CA ILE A 40 -4.36 -5.76 43.51
C ILE A 40 -5.03 -4.37 43.37
N ASN A 41 -4.25 -3.29 43.25
CA ASN A 41 -4.78 -1.93 43.19
C ASN A 41 -4.53 -1.28 41.80
N ASN A 42 -5.59 -0.75 41.20
CA ASN A 42 -5.57 -0.03 39.91
C ASN A 42 -4.84 1.32 40.05
N LYS A 43 -3.50 1.28 40.06
CA LYS A 43 -2.67 2.49 40.03
C LYS A 43 -2.30 2.86 38.59
N SER A 44 -1.79 4.06 38.41
CA SER A 44 -1.57 4.67 37.08
C SER A 44 -0.64 3.88 36.14
N PRO A 45 -0.73 4.08 34.82
CA PRO A 45 0.23 3.51 33.85
C PRO A 45 1.70 3.83 34.14
N GLU A 46 1.98 4.88 34.94
CA GLU A 46 3.33 5.28 35.30
C GLU A 46 3.96 4.35 36.34
N GLU A 47 3.16 3.81 37.28
CA GLU A 47 3.62 2.84 38.27
C GLU A 47 3.89 1.47 37.63
N TRP A 48 3.07 1.06 36.68
CA TRP A 48 3.33 -0.11 35.86
C TRP A 48 4.70 -0.08 35.21
N LEU A 49 5.10 1.08 34.67
CA LEU A 49 6.40 1.26 34.03
C LEU A 49 7.55 1.20 35.03
N LYS A 50 7.42 1.70 36.24
CA LYS A 50 8.41 1.56 37.31
C LYS A 50 8.66 0.09 37.61
N TRP A 51 7.61 -0.65 37.68
CA TRP A 51 7.57 -2.06 37.97
C TRP A 51 8.28 -2.88 36.89
N MET A 52 7.94 -2.64 35.62
CA MET A 52 8.59 -3.26 34.49
C MET A 52 10.09 -2.90 34.39
N ASN A 53 10.44 -1.66 34.68
CA ASN A 53 11.85 -1.22 34.70
C ASN A 53 12.67 -1.84 35.83
N ALA A 54 12.06 -2.15 36.97
CA ALA A 54 12.75 -2.82 38.07
C ALA A 54 13.13 -4.26 37.72
N LEU A 55 12.37 -4.90 36.85
CA LEU A 55 12.62 -6.27 36.36
C LEU A 55 13.58 -6.29 35.16
N ASP A 56 13.76 -5.18 34.46
CA ASP A 56 14.56 -5.13 33.22
C ASP A 56 16.02 -5.42 33.46
N GLY A 57 16.48 -6.55 32.92
CA GLY A 57 17.90 -6.91 32.82
C GLY A 57 18.55 -7.45 34.08
N LYS A 58 17.79 -7.75 35.14
CA LYS A 58 18.38 -8.26 36.38
C LYS A 58 18.01 -9.68 36.73
N MET A 59 16.79 -10.13 36.43
CA MET A 59 16.29 -11.44 36.84
C MET A 59 15.37 -12.11 35.85
N VAL A 60 14.66 -11.34 35.04
CA VAL A 60 13.60 -11.82 34.15
C VAL A 60 14.07 -11.88 32.73
N MET A 61 13.88 -12.98 32.06
CA MET A 61 14.28 -13.15 30.68
C MET A 61 13.37 -12.37 29.72
N SER A 62 12.05 -12.37 30.00
CA SER A 62 11.09 -11.59 29.27
C SER A 62 9.82 -11.33 30.05
N VAL A 63 9.06 -10.32 29.68
CA VAL A 63 7.80 -9.91 30.30
C VAL A 63 6.78 -9.58 29.21
N THR A 64 5.52 -9.96 29.40
CA THR A 64 4.40 -9.48 28.61
C THR A 64 3.16 -9.24 29.45
N SER A 65 2.34 -8.23 29.10
CA SER A 65 1.09 -7.98 29.77
C SER A 65 0.12 -9.14 29.59
N ALA A 66 -0.50 -9.60 30.67
CA ALA A 66 -1.61 -10.53 30.63
C ALA A 66 -2.92 -9.77 30.33
N ASN A 67 -3.09 -8.64 31.03
CA ASN A 67 -4.18 -7.68 30.86
C ASN A 67 -3.67 -6.26 31.16
N LYS A 68 -4.55 -5.31 31.54
CA LYS A 68 -4.17 -3.92 31.83
C LYS A 68 -3.36 -3.76 33.13
N THR A 69 -3.42 -4.71 34.03
CA THR A 69 -2.84 -4.64 35.38
C THR A 69 -1.83 -5.72 35.67
N ASP A 70 -1.90 -6.85 34.95
CA ASP A 70 -1.16 -8.06 35.26
C ASP A 70 -0.18 -8.43 34.15
N CYS A 71 0.85 -9.22 34.49
CA CYS A 71 1.82 -9.70 33.50
C CYS A 71 2.27 -11.14 33.72
N TYR A 72 2.75 -11.72 32.63
CA TYR A 72 3.53 -12.95 32.62
C TYR A 72 5.01 -12.63 32.62
N LEU A 73 5.78 -13.37 33.41
CA LEU A 73 7.23 -13.26 33.55
C LEU A 73 7.86 -14.60 33.18
N LEU A 74 8.83 -14.58 32.27
CA LEU A 74 9.57 -15.78 31.83
C LEU A 74 10.98 -15.78 32.45
N PHE A 75 11.40 -16.92 32.97
CA PHE A 75 12.72 -17.14 33.54
C PHE A 75 13.38 -18.37 32.95
N ASP A 76 14.68 -18.29 32.72
CA ASP A 76 15.48 -19.47 32.39
C ASP A 76 15.70 -20.29 33.70
N LYS A 77 15.38 -21.56 33.67
CA LYS A 77 15.58 -22.43 34.85
C LYS A 77 17.05 -22.55 35.26
N LYS A 78 18.00 -22.35 34.34
CA LYS A 78 19.43 -22.33 34.63
C LYS A 78 19.83 -21.19 35.59
N ASP A 79 19.08 -20.11 35.59
CA ASP A 79 19.38 -18.95 36.44
C ASP A 79 19.03 -19.19 37.92
N ASN A 80 18.35 -20.29 38.25
CA ASN A 80 17.97 -20.67 39.60
C ASN A 80 17.37 -19.53 40.43
N VAL A 81 16.50 -18.74 39.80
CA VAL A 81 15.85 -17.59 40.47
C VAL A 81 14.89 -18.12 41.54
N SER A 82 15.22 -17.81 42.80
CA SER A 82 14.31 -18.19 43.88
C SER A 82 13.06 -17.30 43.88
N PHE A 83 11.89 -17.94 44.11
CA PHE A 83 10.61 -17.23 44.20
C PHE A 83 10.64 -16.10 45.25
N SER A 84 11.33 -16.32 46.38
CA SER A 84 11.48 -15.28 47.41
C SER A 84 12.24 -14.03 46.86
N LYS A 85 13.36 -14.22 46.19
CA LYS A 85 14.13 -13.11 45.61
C LYS A 85 13.30 -12.32 44.57
N LEU A 86 12.49 -13.02 43.79
CA LEU A 86 11.61 -12.36 42.82
C LEU A 86 10.54 -11.53 43.54
N LYS A 87 9.90 -12.15 44.56
CA LYS A 87 8.90 -11.47 45.39
C LYS A 87 9.47 -10.23 46.08
N ASP A 88 10.61 -10.39 46.77
CA ASP A 88 11.29 -9.30 47.45
C ASP A 88 11.63 -8.14 46.48
N ALA A 89 12.11 -8.46 45.27
CA ALA A 89 12.43 -7.46 44.25
C ALA A 89 11.20 -6.70 43.74
N LEU A 90 10.05 -7.34 43.63
CA LEU A 90 8.81 -6.73 43.21
C LEU A 90 8.13 -5.94 44.35
N GLU A 91 8.17 -6.44 45.56
CA GLU A 91 7.67 -5.77 46.74
C GLU A 91 8.39 -4.46 47.09
N THR A 92 9.69 -4.33 46.70
CA THR A 92 10.40 -3.06 46.83
C THR A 92 9.83 -1.94 45.93
N VAL A 93 9.08 -2.31 44.90
CA VAL A 93 8.47 -1.36 43.95
C VAL A 93 6.99 -1.16 44.23
N ASP A 94 6.30 -2.20 44.67
CA ASP A 94 4.87 -2.18 45.02
C ASP A 94 4.57 -3.27 46.05
N GLU A 95 4.19 -2.87 47.26
CA GLU A 95 3.90 -3.79 48.37
C GLU A 95 2.66 -4.67 48.14
N ASP A 96 1.79 -4.27 47.20
CA ASP A 96 0.50 -4.93 46.91
C ASP A 96 0.60 -5.96 45.76
N ILE A 97 1.80 -6.36 45.32
CA ILE A 97 1.96 -7.33 44.24
C ILE A 97 1.78 -8.76 44.76
N ILE A 98 0.93 -9.51 44.06
CA ILE A 98 0.85 -10.98 44.23
C ILE A 98 1.60 -11.63 43.07
N VAL A 99 2.59 -12.46 43.42
CA VAL A 99 3.33 -13.27 42.42
C VAL A 99 3.08 -14.75 42.69
N ARG A 100 2.73 -15.48 41.64
CA ARG A 100 2.56 -16.93 41.71
C ARG A 100 3.24 -17.61 40.50
N LYS A 101 3.65 -18.84 40.69
CA LYS A 101 4.10 -19.66 39.56
C LYS A 101 2.89 -20.05 38.73
N GLU A 102 2.96 -19.85 37.43
CA GLU A 102 1.86 -20.13 36.51
C GLU A 102 2.08 -21.47 35.81
N LYS A 103 1.01 -22.14 35.43
CA LYS A 103 1.07 -23.34 34.62
C LYS A 103 1.16 -22.95 33.14
N PHE A 104 2.03 -23.61 32.40
CA PHE A 104 2.19 -23.33 30.96
C PHE A 104 0.87 -23.50 30.20
N ASP A 105 0.04 -24.45 30.58
CA ASP A 105 -1.23 -24.74 29.90
C ASP A 105 -2.27 -23.62 30.09
N ASP A 106 -2.11 -22.81 31.13
CA ASP A 106 -3.00 -21.67 31.43
C ASP A 106 -2.57 -20.39 30.68
N VAL A 107 -1.38 -20.40 30.05
CA VAL A 107 -0.87 -19.24 29.28
C VAL A 107 -1.32 -19.33 27.81
N PRO A 108 -2.04 -18.32 27.31
CA PRO A 108 -2.47 -18.29 25.91
C PRO A 108 -1.27 -18.32 24.93
N ASP A 109 -1.41 -19.04 23.80
CA ASP A 109 -0.33 -19.20 22.81
C ASP A 109 0.27 -17.88 22.35
N TYR A 110 -0.54 -16.88 22.06
CA TYR A 110 -0.02 -15.58 21.63
C TYR A 110 0.78 -14.83 22.71
N LYS A 111 0.48 -15.07 23.98
CA LYS A 111 1.29 -14.53 25.10
C LYS A 111 2.59 -15.30 25.28
N LEU A 112 2.54 -16.62 25.11
CA LEU A 112 3.74 -17.44 25.13
C LEU A 112 4.67 -17.11 23.96
N ALA A 113 4.13 -16.97 22.76
CA ALA A 113 4.89 -16.50 21.59
C ALA A 113 5.51 -15.11 21.83
N GLN A 114 4.74 -14.19 22.46
CA GLN A 114 5.26 -12.85 22.81
C GLN A 114 6.40 -12.94 23.81
N LEU A 115 6.27 -13.75 24.84
CA LEU A 115 7.35 -13.98 25.81
C LEU A 115 8.60 -14.50 25.11
N MET A 116 8.44 -15.48 24.22
CA MET A 116 9.57 -16.06 23.49
C MET A 116 10.28 -15.04 22.61
N ILE A 117 9.57 -14.28 21.76
CA ILE A 117 10.24 -13.26 20.92
C ILE A 117 10.85 -12.12 21.74
N ASN A 118 10.29 -11.79 22.91
CA ASN A 118 10.86 -10.78 23.80
C ASN A 118 12.22 -11.21 24.35
N THR A 119 12.52 -12.52 24.44
CA THR A 119 13.84 -13.01 24.84
C THR A 119 14.94 -12.61 23.86
N LEU A 120 14.59 -12.34 22.59
CA LEU A 120 15.53 -11.84 21.60
C LEU A 120 16.19 -10.51 21.99
N ALA A 121 15.60 -9.78 22.93
CA ALA A 121 16.16 -8.55 23.47
C ALA A 121 17.40 -8.77 24.35
N GLN A 122 17.68 -9.99 24.78
CA GLN A 122 18.79 -10.31 25.66
C GLN A 122 20.01 -10.80 24.89
N GLY A 123 21.20 -10.37 25.33
CA GLY A 123 22.48 -10.89 24.85
C GLY A 123 22.93 -10.43 23.45
N TYR A 124 22.27 -9.44 22.86
CA TYR A 124 22.67 -8.91 21.54
C TYR A 124 23.83 -7.91 21.60
N SER A 125 24.65 -7.97 20.55
CA SER A 125 25.67 -6.98 20.27
C SER A 125 25.06 -5.58 19.99
N LEU A 126 25.90 -4.56 20.02
CA LEU A 126 25.53 -3.13 19.88
C LEU A 126 24.73 -2.78 18.60
N GLU A 127 24.67 -3.67 17.61
CA GLU A 127 24.07 -3.40 16.31
C GLU A 127 22.56 -3.67 16.23
N TYR A 128 22.03 -4.60 17.04
CA TYR A 128 20.61 -4.98 17.06
C TYR A 128 20.07 -4.86 18.48
N ARG A 129 19.13 -3.92 18.69
CA ARG A 129 18.67 -3.67 20.03
C ARG A 129 17.17 -3.80 20.13
N PHE A 130 16.85 -4.87 20.78
CA PHE A 130 15.50 -5.13 21.22
C PHE A 130 15.33 -4.60 22.65
N ASN A 131 14.18 -4.06 22.95
CA ASN A 131 13.70 -3.82 24.29
C ASN A 131 12.59 -4.84 24.57
N ASN A 132 12.63 -5.46 25.72
CA ASN A 132 11.80 -6.62 26.05
C ASN A 132 10.64 -6.32 27.02
N ILE A 133 10.29 -5.06 27.20
CA ILE A 133 9.20 -4.70 28.11
C ILE A 133 7.88 -4.78 27.33
N ASP A 134 7.04 -5.74 27.70
CA ASP A 134 5.71 -6.01 27.15
C ASP A 134 5.72 -6.45 25.68
N ARG A 135 6.51 -5.81 24.83
CA ARG A 135 6.61 -6.03 23.38
C ARG A 135 8.06 -6.03 22.94
N LEU A 136 8.33 -6.65 21.80
CA LEU A 136 9.65 -6.59 21.21
C LEU A 136 9.85 -5.27 20.46
N TYR A 137 10.87 -4.52 20.85
CA TYR A 137 11.28 -3.28 20.18
C TYR A 137 12.62 -3.49 19.49
N THR A 138 12.73 -3.06 18.25
CA THR A 138 14.01 -3.00 17.53
C THR A 138 14.22 -1.61 16.97
N CYS A 139 15.39 -1.03 17.18
CA CYS A 139 15.78 0.27 16.65
C CYS A 139 16.69 0.12 15.44
N LYS A 140 16.30 0.71 14.31
CA LYS A 140 17.05 0.67 13.04
C LYS A 140 17.99 1.85 12.83
N THR A 141 17.78 2.94 13.55
CA THR A 141 18.66 4.11 13.48
C THR A 141 19.13 4.49 14.88
N TYR A 142 20.42 4.55 15.05
CA TYR A 142 21.05 4.92 16.31
C TYR A 142 21.52 6.36 16.27
N PRO A 143 21.23 7.17 17.29
CA PRO A 143 21.79 8.51 17.40
C PRO A 143 23.28 8.51 17.72
N LEU A 144 23.94 7.34 17.84
CA LEU A 144 25.18 7.18 18.60
C LEU A 144 26.46 7.08 17.80
N LYS A 145 26.44 6.79 16.53
CA LYS A 145 27.70 6.84 15.74
C LYS A 145 28.10 8.26 15.41
N ASP A 146 27.13 9.16 15.35
CA ASP A 146 27.37 10.59 15.15
C ASP A 146 26.64 11.37 16.23
N ASN A 147 27.36 11.96 17.17
CA ASN A 147 26.82 12.87 18.19
C ASN A 147 26.04 14.08 17.62
N ASN A 148 26.01 14.23 16.31
CA ASN A 148 25.33 15.28 15.54
C ASN A 148 24.16 14.79 14.67
N SER A 149 23.74 13.54 14.73
CA SER A 149 22.63 13.07 13.90
C SER A 149 21.31 13.67 14.38
N ASP A 150 20.82 14.64 13.64
CA ASP A 150 19.49 15.25 13.79
C ASP A 150 18.36 14.34 13.29
N SER A 151 18.71 13.15 12.84
CA SER A 151 17.76 12.19 12.29
C SER A 151 16.87 11.60 13.38
N PRO A 152 15.56 11.43 13.12
CA PRO A 152 14.68 10.76 14.06
C PRO A 152 15.10 9.29 14.25
N ILE A 153 14.91 8.80 15.47
CA ILE A 153 15.10 7.38 15.79
C ILE A 153 13.90 6.63 15.27
N LEU A 154 14.16 5.59 14.49
CA LEU A 154 13.15 4.68 13.99
C LEU A 154 13.16 3.40 14.81
N SER A 155 12.02 3.04 15.36
CA SER A 155 11.81 1.80 16.10
C SER A 155 10.64 1.02 15.54
N PHE A 156 10.82 -0.28 15.43
CA PHE A 156 9.73 -1.22 15.17
C PHE A 156 9.28 -1.86 16.49
N VAL A 157 7.97 -2.08 16.59
CA VAL A 157 7.35 -2.75 17.74
C VAL A 157 6.61 -3.96 17.22
N ALA A 158 7.04 -5.13 17.65
CA ALA A 158 6.42 -6.40 17.30
C ALA A 158 5.56 -6.92 18.46
N GLU A 159 4.32 -7.23 18.16
CA GLU A 159 3.31 -7.66 19.11
C GLU A 159 2.45 -8.76 18.50
N PHE A 160 2.31 -9.90 19.19
CA PHE A 160 1.34 -10.92 18.82
C PHE A 160 -0.06 -10.57 19.30
N TRP A 161 -1.03 -10.72 18.40
CA TRP A 161 -2.45 -10.61 18.72
C TRP A 161 -3.04 -11.99 19.06
N SER A 162 -4.26 -11.99 19.59
CA SER A 162 -4.94 -13.21 20.06
C SER A 162 -5.16 -14.27 18.97
N ASP A 163 -5.14 -13.87 17.70
CA ASP A 163 -5.23 -14.74 16.52
C ASP A 163 -3.86 -15.24 16.03
N MET A 164 -2.80 -15.09 16.82
CA MET A 164 -1.40 -15.41 16.49
C MET A 164 -0.81 -14.55 15.36
N THR A 165 -1.45 -13.45 14.98
CA THR A 165 -0.92 -12.50 14.01
C THR A 165 0.22 -11.68 14.61
N LEU A 166 1.39 -11.65 13.98
CA LEU A 166 2.50 -10.78 14.36
C LEU A 166 2.31 -9.38 13.75
N ASN A 167 1.86 -8.44 14.58
CA ASN A 167 1.67 -7.06 14.15
C ASN A 167 2.93 -6.24 14.38
N ILE A 168 3.46 -5.63 13.32
CA ILE A 168 4.62 -4.75 13.38
C ILE A 168 4.18 -3.29 13.21
N LYS A 169 4.40 -2.49 14.25
CA LYS A 169 4.17 -1.04 14.28
C LYS A 169 5.48 -0.30 14.13
N ILE A 170 5.43 0.88 13.54
CA ILE A 170 6.59 1.77 13.42
C ILE A 170 6.38 2.96 14.34
N ASN A 171 7.36 3.20 15.20
CA ASN A 171 7.43 4.37 16.06
C ASN A 171 8.61 5.25 15.62
N THR A 172 8.37 6.53 15.53
CA THR A 172 9.40 7.53 15.23
C THR A 172 9.58 8.42 16.44
N TYR A 173 10.83 8.58 16.87
CA TYR A 173 11.19 9.44 18.00
C TYR A 173 12.01 10.60 17.50
N THR A 174 11.55 11.81 17.78
CA THR A 174 12.23 13.07 17.40
C THR A 174 12.82 13.73 18.63
N LYS A 175 14.02 14.29 18.53
CA LYS A 175 14.61 15.08 19.63
C LYS A 175 13.66 16.21 20.01
N TYR A 176 13.45 16.41 21.32
CA TYR A 176 12.57 17.45 21.84
C TYR A 176 13.09 18.86 21.48
N SER A 177 14.41 19.06 21.49
CA SER A 177 15.04 20.31 21.08
C SER A 177 14.74 20.74 19.64
N LYS A 178 14.39 19.80 18.77
CA LYS A 178 14.06 20.04 17.34
C LYS A 178 12.57 20.31 17.08
N LEU A 179 11.74 20.28 18.11
CA LEU A 179 10.33 20.59 17.96
C LEU A 179 10.13 22.11 17.86
N SER A 180 9.15 22.52 17.05
CA SER A 180 8.68 23.89 17.04
C SER A 180 8.06 24.30 18.37
N ASP A 181 8.01 25.60 18.69
CA ASP A 181 7.40 26.10 19.93
C ASP A 181 5.92 25.70 20.07
N TYR A 182 5.21 25.58 18.94
CA TYR A 182 3.85 25.07 18.90
C TYR A 182 3.77 23.58 19.32
N GLU A 183 4.69 22.77 18.82
CA GLU A 183 4.73 21.34 19.15
C GLU A 183 5.14 21.10 20.59
N LYS A 184 6.07 21.87 21.13
CA LYS A 184 6.52 21.80 22.54
C LYS A 184 5.38 22.04 23.55
N LYS A 185 4.33 22.76 23.15
CA LYS A 185 3.14 22.97 23.97
C LYS A 185 2.22 21.76 24.10
N LYS A 186 2.42 20.74 23.23
CA LYS A 186 1.62 19.51 23.27
C LYS A 186 2.13 18.59 24.38
N ASN A 187 1.21 17.85 24.98
CA ASN A 187 1.57 16.86 25.99
C ASN A 187 2.05 15.57 25.30
N TYR A 188 3.37 15.39 25.22
CA TYR A 188 3.99 14.20 24.65
C TYR A 188 4.53 13.28 25.75
N THR A 189 4.47 11.97 25.51
CA THR A 189 5.27 11.01 26.26
C THR A 189 6.76 11.24 25.87
N MET A 190 7.57 11.54 26.87
CA MET A 190 9.00 11.81 26.67
C MET A 190 9.83 10.57 26.97
N TYR A 191 10.89 10.43 26.20
CA TYR A 191 11.85 9.34 26.30
C TYR A 191 13.26 9.91 26.42
N VAL A 192 14.13 9.19 27.11
CA VAL A 192 15.55 9.49 27.20
C VAL A 192 16.33 8.29 26.70
N TYR A 193 17.38 8.54 25.94
CA TYR A 193 18.23 7.48 25.47
C TYR A 193 19.27 7.12 26.56
N ASN A 194 19.15 5.91 27.09
CA ASN A 194 20.12 5.37 28.04
C ASN A 194 21.34 4.83 27.28
N LYS A 195 22.49 5.49 27.43
CA LYS A 195 23.74 5.14 26.73
C LYS A 195 24.34 3.82 27.22
N GLU A 196 24.17 3.47 28.48
CA GLU A 196 24.70 2.23 29.06
C GLU A 196 23.91 1.01 28.60
N LYS A 197 22.59 1.14 28.60
CA LYS A 197 21.65 0.09 28.15
C LYS A 197 21.32 0.16 26.67
N TYR A 198 21.75 1.23 26.00
CA TYR A 198 21.44 1.53 24.60
C TYR A 198 19.96 1.44 24.25
N LYS A 199 19.09 1.86 25.12
CA LYS A 199 17.63 1.79 25.01
C LYS A 199 17.02 3.20 25.10
N LEU A 200 15.93 3.41 24.37
CA LEU A 200 15.01 4.49 24.64
C LEU A 200 14.13 4.11 25.82
N MET A 201 14.30 4.81 26.93
CA MET A 201 13.50 4.62 28.13
C MET A 201 12.52 5.79 28.28
N ARG A 202 11.29 5.52 28.73
CA ARG A 202 10.36 6.60 29.08
C ARG A 202 10.96 7.42 30.22
N ALA A 203 10.97 8.74 30.04
CA ALA A 203 11.45 9.66 31.07
C ALA A 203 10.41 9.73 32.21
N MET A 204 10.80 9.26 33.38
CA MET A 204 9.93 9.30 34.57
C MET A 204 9.79 10.71 35.11
N GLU A 205 10.84 11.49 35.06
CA GLU A 205 10.89 12.89 35.48
C GLU A 205 11.39 13.77 34.34
N PRO A 206 10.55 14.04 33.34
CA PRO A 206 10.99 14.75 32.11
C PRO A 206 11.57 16.15 32.40
N LYS A 207 11.12 16.79 33.48
CA LYS A 207 11.60 18.15 33.87
C LYS A 207 13.04 18.15 34.34
N LYS A 208 13.55 17.02 34.82
CA LYS A 208 14.94 16.90 35.32
C LYS A 208 15.95 16.53 34.22
N CYS A 209 15.47 16.13 33.04
CA CYS A 209 16.33 15.75 31.92
C CYS A 209 16.61 16.97 31.03
N PRO A 210 17.84 17.14 30.48
CA PRO A 210 18.16 18.17 29.50
C PRO A 210 17.30 17.98 28.21
N ASP A 211 16.89 19.08 27.57
CA ASP A 211 16.06 19.04 26.36
C ASP A 211 16.77 18.35 25.17
N GLU A 212 18.11 18.40 25.12
CA GLU A 212 18.96 17.78 24.12
C GLU A 212 18.97 16.24 24.22
N GLU A 213 18.66 15.71 25.40
CA GLU A 213 18.61 14.26 25.66
C GLU A 213 17.22 13.68 25.55
N LYS A 214 16.19 14.54 25.47
CA LYS A 214 14.79 14.11 25.36
C LYS A 214 14.40 13.79 23.94
N TYR A 215 13.57 12.77 23.81
CA TYR A 215 12.90 12.38 22.57
C TYR A 215 11.41 12.32 22.82
N VAL A 216 10.63 12.64 21.81
CA VAL A 216 9.18 12.49 21.82
C VAL A 216 8.74 11.50 20.74
N GLN A 217 7.84 10.63 21.10
CA GLN A 217 7.19 9.76 20.13
C GLN A 217 6.18 10.58 19.35
N LYS A 218 6.38 10.72 18.05
CA LYS A 218 5.38 11.28 17.14
C LYS A 218 4.51 10.15 16.62
N SER A 219 3.22 10.21 16.94
CA SER A 219 2.24 9.39 16.27
C SER A 219 2.12 9.85 14.81
N ASN A 220 2.38 8.96 13.89
CA ASN A 220 2.00 8.98 12.47
C ASN A 220 1.74 10.36 11.85
N GLY A 221 2.76 11.19 11.75
CA GLY A 221 2.78 12.26 10.78
C GLY A 221 3.06 11.69 9.37
N LYS A 222 3.05 12.52 8.34
CA LYS A 222 3.24 12.23 6.91
C LYS A 222 4.43 11.31 6.51
N ASN A 223 5.19 10.81 7.47
CA ASN A 223 6.33 9.90 7.30
C ASN A 223 5.96 8.46 7.69
N SER A 224 4.76 7.99 7.33
CA SER A 224 4.47 6.56 7.42
C SER A 224 5.45 5.82 6.50
N MET A 225 6.37 5.08 7.08
CA MET A 225 7.26 4.24 6.28
C MET A 225 6.45 3.22 5.51
N ASP A 226 6.89 2.96 4.30
CA ASP A 226 6.28 1.97 3.43
C ASP A 226 6.28 0.61 4.15
N PHE A 227 5.20 -0.12 3.99
CA PHE A 227 5.14 -1.51 4.47
C PHE A 227 6.26 -2.34 3.83
N LEU A 228 6.52 -2.10 2.57
CA LEU A 228 7.55 -2.71 1.76
C LEU A 228 8.25 -1.64 0.94
N ASN A 229 9.58 -1.58 1.02
CA ASN A 229 10.39 -0.77 0.11
C ASN A 229 11.34 -1.69 -0.65
N PHE A 230 11.37 -1.54 -1.97
CA PHE A 230 12.13 -2.39 -2.88
C PHE A 230 13.08 -1.62 -3.79
N GLU A 231 13.39 -0.37 -3.45
CA GLU A 231 14.31 0.43 -4.25
C GLU A 231 15.76 0.03 -4.00
N GLU A 232 16.10 -0.26 -2.74
CA GLU A 232 17.43 -0.67 -2.31
C GLU A 232 17.36 -1.42 -0.97
N ILE A 233 18.36 -2.25 -0.68
CA ILE A 233 18.41 -3.06 0.53
C ILE A 233 18.33 -2.21 1.82
N SER A 234 19.01 -1.08 1.88
CA SER A 234 19.00 -0.20 3.05
C SER A 234 17.64 0.44 3.35
N LYS A 235 16.78 0.60 2.33
CA LYS A 235 15.40 1.05 2.49
C LYS A 235 14.47 -0.11 2.81
N PHE A 236 14.71 -1.29 2.22
CA PHE A 236 13.99 -2.52 2.56
C PHE A 236 14.13 -2.84 4.05
N GLU A 237 15.36 -2.85 4.57
CA GLU A 237 15.64 -3.11 5.98
C GLU A 237 14.95 -2.13 6.93
N LYS A 238 14.66 -0.91 6.48
CA LYS A 238 13.90 0.11 7.23
C LYS A 238 12.38 0.02 7.01
N SER A 239 11.89 -0.95 6.26
CA SER A 239 10.47 -1.21 6.08
C SER A 239 9.94 -2.19 7.14
N LYS A 240 8.60 -2.32 7.25
CA LYS A 240 7.99 -3.34 8.13
C LYS A 240 8.37 -4.76 7.71
N SER A 241 8.41 -5.02 6.40
CA SER A 241 8.82 -6.33 5.86
C SER A 241 10.28 -6.64 6.19
N GLY A 242 11.18 -5.64 6.16
CA GLY A 242 12.55 -5.82 6.60
C GLY A 242 12.66 -6.13 8.10
N ALA A 243 11.88 -5.44 8.93
CA ALA A 243 11.83 -5.73 10.37
C ALA A 243 11.27 -7.14 10.66
N TYR A 244 10.27 -7.57 9.90
CA TYR A 244 9.73 -8.93 10.02
C TYR A 244 10.81 -9.99 9.72
N ILE A 245 11.54 -9.84 8.62
CA ILE A 245 12.60 -10.77 8.24
C ILE A 245 13.70 -10.81 9.31
N GLU A 246 14.08 -9.68 9.88
CA GLU A 246 15.06 -9.64 10.97
C GLU A 246 14.59 -10.41 12.20
N ILE A 247 13.31 -10.27 12.56
CA ILE A 247 12.74 -11.04 13.68
C ILE A 247 12.72 -12.53 13.33
N LYS A 248 12.30 -12.89 12.12
CA LYS A 248 12.29 -14.28 11.65
C LYS A 248 13.69 -14.91 11.69
N ASP A 249 14.68 -14.24 11.09
CA ASP A 249 16.08 -14.72 11.11
C ASP A 249 16.57 -14.91 12.56
N SER A 250 16.21 -13.97 13.46
CA SER A 250 16.58 -14.06 14.88
C SER A 250 15.88 -15.22 15.61
N VAL A 251 14.62 -15.50 15.24
CA VAL A 251 13.89 -16.68 15.75
C VAL A 251 14.54 -17.96 15.26
N GLU A 252 14.87 -18.07 13.99
CA GLU A 252 15.54 -19.23 13.40
C GLU A 252 16.91 -19.48 14.05
N GLU A 253 17.68 -18.42 14.28
CA GLU A 253 19.02 -18.52 14.89
C GLU A 253 19.01 -18.89 16.37
N ARG A 254 18.04 -18.36 17.14
CA ARG A 254 18.10 -18.39 18.61
C ARG A 254 16.96 -19.11 19.29
N LEU A 255 15.83 -19.28 18.63
CA LEU A 255 14.61 -19.84 19.21
C LEU A 255 14.09 -21.04 18.44
N SER A 256 14.85 -21.59 17.49
CA SER A 256 14.42 -22.73 16.65
C SER A 256 13.98 -23.95 17.44
N ASP A 257 14.56 -24.19 18.64
CA ASP A 257 14.16 -25.27 19.53
C ASP A 257 12.78 -25.05 20.17
N TYR A 258 12.31 -23.80 20.23
CA TYR A 258 11.13 -23.38 20.98
C TYR A 258 9.98 -22.91 20.08
N MET A 259 10.30 -22.31 18.94
CA MET A 259 9.28 -21.82 18.01
C MET A 259 9.78 -21.66 16.59
N THR A 260 8.85 -21.72 15.65
CA THR A 260 9.07 -21.28 14.28
C THR A 260 8.16 -20.10 13.96
N LEU A 261 8.62 -19.24 13.05
CA LEU A 261 7.89 -18.05 12.60
C LEU A 261 8.00 -17.93 11.09
N ASP A 262 6.89 -18.07 10.38
CA ASP A 262 6.81 -17.91 8.94
C ASP A 262 5.62 -17.03 8.52
N TYR A 263 5.63 -16.56 7.27
CA TYR A 263 4.42 -16.01 6.67
C TYR A 263 3.48 -17.14 6.28
N LYS A 264 2.19 -16.94 6.58
CA LYS A 264 1.15 -17.84 6.10
C LYS A 264 1.02 -17.73 4.57
N VAL A 265 1.07 -18.87 3.90
CA VAL A 265 0.97 -18.96 2.45
C VAL A 265 -0.48 -19.17 2.06
N TYR A 266 -0.99 -18.36 1.14
CA TYR A 266 -2.31 -18.52 0.56
C TYR A 266 -2.21 -18.92 -0.90
N GLN A 267 -2.91 -19.98 -1.28
CA GLN A 267 -3.05 -20.37 -2.68
C GLN A 267 -4.11 -19.51 -3.34
N THR A 268 -3.74 -18.77 -4.37
CA THR A 268 -4.64 -17.89 -5.11
C THR A 268 -5.01 -18.48 -6.45
N LYS A 269 -6.27 -18.36 -6.81
CA LYS A 269 -6.77 -18.65 -8.17
C LYS A 269 -6.64 -17.38 -9.01
N ASN A 270 -6.00 -17.48 -10.16
CA ASN A 270 -5.90 -16.37 -11.09
C ASN A 270 -7.08 -16.39 -12.05
N VAL A 271 -7.76 -15.27 -12.12
CA VAL A 271 -8.90 -15.08 -13.00
C VAL A 271 -8.54 -13.97 -13.97
N TYR A 272 -8.32 -14.35 -15.23
CA TYR A 272 -8.02 -13.37 -16.28
C TYR A 272 -9.29 -12.68 -16.75
N ALA A 273 -9.24 -11.36 -16.77
CA ALA A 273 -10.15 -10.60 -17.58
C ALA A 273 -9.71 -10.71 -19.04
N GLU A 274 -10.40 -11.46 -19.85
CA GLU A 274 -10.31 -11.31 -21.28
C GLU A 274 -10.85 -9.94 -21.68
N GLY A 275 -10.00 -8.93 -21.58
CA GLY A 275 -10.31 -7.57 -22.02
C GLY A 275 -10.42 -7.55 -23.52
N LYS A 276 -11.62 -7.56 -24.05
CA LYS A 276 -11.89 -7.21 -25.44
C LYS A 276 -11.75 -5.69 -25.60
N SER A 277 -10.50 -5.19 -25.52
CA SER A 277 -10.21 -3.76 -25.75
C SER A 277 -10.71 -3.31 -27.11
N GLU A 278 -10.65 -4.19 -28.11
CA GLU A 278 -11.13 -3.94 -29.48
C GLU A 278 -12.63 -3.71 -29.53
N SER A 279 -13.44 -4.50 -28.80
CA SER A 279 -14.89 -4.32 -28.79
C SER A 279 -15.31 -2.99 -28.17
N ARG A 280 -14.59 -2.52 -27.14
CA ARG A 280 -14.86 -1.23 -26.52
C ARG A 280 -14.45 -0.06 -27.40
N ILE A 281 -13.29 -0.13 -28.06
CA ILE A 281 -12.89 0.90 -29.02
C ILE A 281 -13.94 1.01 -30.12
N ALA A 282 -14.46 -0.10 -30.62
CA ALA A 282 -15.55 -0.11 -31.60
C ALA A 282 -16.81 0.60 -31.08
N VAL A 283 -17.24 0.30 -29.84
CA VAL A 283 -18.39 0.97 -29.21
C VAL A 283 -18.13 2.46 -29.05
N LEU A 284 -16.97 2.86 -28.58
CA LEU A 284 -16.59 4.27 -28.46
C LEU A 284 -16.59 4.96 -29.84
N THR A 285 -16.00 4.33 -30.85
CA THR A 285 -15.95 4.88 -32.21
C THR A 285 -17.35 5.09 -32.77
N GLU A 286 -18.24 4.14 -32.60
CA GLU A 286 -19.65 4.26 -33.02
C GLU A 286 -20.39 5.39 -32.30
N LYS A 287 -20.21 5.49 -30.98
CA LYS A 287 -20.80 6.58 -30.20
C LYS A 287 -20.36 7.96 -30.66
N PHE A 288 -19.06 8.14 -30.92
CA PHE A 288 -18.48 9.41 -31.36
C PHE A 288 -18.65 9.68 -32.87
N ARG A 289 -19.11 8.72 -33.67
CA ARG A 289 -19.59 8.99 -35.02
C ARG A 289 -20.99 9.56 -35.04
N ASN A 290 -21.84 9.11 -34.12
CA ASN A 290 -23.25 9.51 -34.05
C ASN A 290 -23.45 10.80 -33.23
N LYS A 291 -22.48 11.21 -32.41
CA LYS A 291 -22.49 12.43 -31.62
C LYS A 291 -21.17 13.17 -31.75
N LYS A 292 -21.24 14.46 -31.97
CA LYS A 292 -20.06 15.30 -32.08
C LYS A 292 -19.42 15.61 -30.73
N ILE A 293 -18.15 15.99 -30.75
CA ILE A 293 -17.38 16.40 -29.58
C ILE A 293 -17.12 17.90 -29.69
N LEU A 294 -17.52 18.65 -28.67
CA LEU A 294 -17.18 20.07 -28.50
C LEU A 294 -16.00 20.17 -27.51
N ILE A 295 -14.87 20.73 -27.95
CA ILE A 295 -13.73 21.02 -27.08
C ILE A 295 -13.68 22.53 -26.85
N LYS A 296 -14.13 22.99 -25.67
CA LYS A 296 -14.12 24.41 -25.30
C LYS A 296 -13.15 24.67 -24.13
N SER A 297 -12.79 25.95 -23.98
CA SER A 297 -11.96 26.41 -22.85
C SER A 297 -12.70 27.49 -22.09
N VAL A 298 -12.63 27.44 -20.77
CA VAL A 298 -13.08 28.55 -19.88
C VAL A 298 -11.91 29.46 -19.49
N ILE A 299 -10.71 29.17 -20.00
CA ILE A 299 -9.52 30.00 -19.81
C ILE A 299 -9.50 31.05 -20.90
N SER A 300 -9.61 32.35 -20.52
CA SER A 300 -9.47 33.44 -21.45
C SER A 300 -8.00 33.62 -21.90
N SER A 301 -7.80 34.36 -23.03
CA SER A 301 -6.45 34.68 -23.50
C SER A 301 -5.68 35.54 -22.49
N GLU A 302 -6.37 36.37 -21.74
CA GLU A 302 -5.79 37.20 -20.69
C GLU A 302 -5.37 36.35 -19.49
N ASP A 303 -6.19 35.36 -19.08
CA ASP A 303 -5.85 34.42 -18.02
C ASP A 303 -4.67 33.55 -18.37
N GLU A 304 -4.61 33.10 -19.62
CA GLU A 304 -3.48 32.31 -20.12
C GLU A 304 -2.17 33.10 -20.08
N LYS A 305 -2.18 34.37 -20.54
CA LYS A 305 -1.03 35.27 -20.46
C LYS A 305 -0.58 35.49 -19.02
N ALA A 306 -1.53 35.89 -18.16
CA ALA A 306 -1.25 36.16 -16.74
C ALA A 306 -0.68 34.94 -15.99
N TYR A 307 -1.16 33.76 -16.34
CA TYR A 307 -0.61 32.52 -15.80
C TYR A 307 0.81 32.26 -16.30
N ASN A 308 1.02 32.42 -17.61
CA ASN A 308 2.31 32.13 -18.28
C ASN A 308 3.43 33.10 -17.87
N GLU A 309 3.11 34.31 -17.42
CA GLU A 309 4.06 35.26 -16.86
C GLU A 309 4.65 34.80 -15.52
N LYS A 310 3.86 34.10 -14.70
CA LYS A 310 4.23 33.69 -13.34
C LYS A 310 4.64 32.21 -13.20
N ALA A 311 4.21 31.39 -14.13
CA ALA A 311 4.42 29.94 -14.04
C ALA A 311 5.75 29.47 -14.61
N LYS A 312 6.42 28.56 -13.92
CA LYS A 312 7.62 27.87 -14.44
C LYS A 312 7.31 27.02 -15.70
N ARG A 313 6.11 26.46 -15.76
CA ARG A 313 5.61 25.68 -16.89
C ARG A 313 4.46 26.45 -17.53
N LYS A 314 4.67 26.85 -18.77
CA LYS A 314 3.66 27.54 -19.55
C LYS A 314 2.54 26.61 -20.00
N ILE A 315 1.35 27.16 -20.14
CA ILE A 315 0.18 26.49 -20.72
C ILE A 315 -0.09 27.05 -22.13
N ASP A 316 -0.71 26.23 -22.97
CA ASP A 316 -1.11 26.59 -24.33
C ASP A 316 -2.47 25.96 -24.61
N VAL A 317 -3.52 26.78 -24.57
CA VAL A 317 -4.91 26.33 -24.75
C VAL A 317 -5.15 25.91 -26.20
N VAL A 318 -4.63 26.69 -27.17
CA VAL A 318 -4.84 26.43 -28.59
C VAL A 318 -4.09 25.14 -29.02
N GLY A 319 -2.83 25.02 -28.60
CA GLY A 319 -2.04 23.83 -28.84
C GLY A 319 -2.65 22.57 -28.20
N LEU A 320 -3.21 22.70 -26.99
CA LEU A 320 -3.87 21.57 -26.34
C LEU A 320 -5.17 21.14 -27.05
N LYS A 321 -6.00 22.10 -27.51
CA LYS A 321 -7.19 21.78 -28.32
C LYS A 321 -6.83 21.02 -29.58
N ALA A 322 -5.80 21.48 -30.31
CA ALA A 322 -5.32 20.82 -31.53
C ALA A 322 -4.80 19.40 -31.23
N ALA A 323 -3.94 19.27 -30.24
CA ALA A 323 -3.36 17.97 -29.84
C ALA A 323 -4.43 16.97 -29.35
N LEU A 324 -5.45 17.45 -28.64
CA LEU A 324 -6.58 16.59 -28.24
C LEU A 324 -7.40 16.12 -29.43
N LYS A 325 -7.71 17.00 -30.39
CA LYS A 325 -8.42 16.62 -31.63
C LYS A 325 -7.62 15.54 -32.39
N ASP A 326 -6.30 15.71 -32.53
CA ASP A 326 -5.43 14.75 -33.22
C ASP A 326 -5.38 13.39 -32.50
N GLU A 327 -5.15 13.39 -31.20
CA GLU A 327 -5.04 12.14 -30.43
C GLU A 327 -6.41 11.43 -30.29
N ILE A 328 -7.53 12.16 -30.29
CA ILE A 328 -8.87 11.55 -30.33
C ILE A 328 -9.09 10.84 -31.66
N CYS A 329 -8.81 11.51 -32.82
CA CYS A 329 -8.91 10.87 -34.13
C CYS A 329 -8.04 9.61 -34.23
N LYS A 330 -6.81 9.71 -33.77
CA LYS A 330 -5.87 8.59 -33.75
C LYS A 330 -6.37 7.44 -32.85
N PHE A 331 -6.89 7.73 -31.65
CA PHE A 331 -7.43 6.73 -30.74
C PHE A 331 -8.63 6.01 -31.34
N LEU A 332 -9.53 6.74 -32.00
CA LEU A 332 -10.71 6.20 -32.67
C LEU A 332 -10.39 5.55 -34.03
N SER A 333 -9.14 5.54 -34.46
CA SER A 333 -8.71 5.10 -35.79
C SER A 333 -9.53 5.74 -36.92
N TYR A 334 -9.79 7.06 -36.74
CA TYR A 334 -10.61 7.85 -37.62
C TYR A 334 -9.77 8.65 -38.62
N ASP A 335 -9.95 8.38 -39.93
CA ASP A 335 -9.23 8.98 -41.04
C ASP A 335 -10.07 9.93 -41.91
N GLY A 336 -11.35 10.12 -41.53
CA GLY A 336 -12.28 11.02 -42.19
C GLY A 336 -12.09 12.51 -41.83
N SER A 337 -13.03 13.33 -42.30
CA SER A 337 -13.04 14.77 -41.99
C SER A 337 -13.21 15.02 -40.49
N ARG A 338 -12.40 15.91 -39.87
CA ARG A 338 -12.53 16.27 -38.45
C ARG A 338 -13.89 16.84 -38.09
N ASN A 339 -14.56 17.52 -39.05
CA ASN A 339 -15.90 18.08 -38.85
C ASN A 339 -17.00 17.01 -38.65
N GLU A 340 -16.71 15.76 -38.93
CA GLU A 340 -17.64 14.65 -38.67
C GLU A 340 -17.65 14.25 -37.20
N ILE A 341 -16.53 14.41 -36.51
CA ILE A 341 -16.39 14.05 -35.09
C ILE A 341 -16.50 15.30 -34.20
N PHE A 342 -16.00 16.47 -34.65
CA PHE A 342 -15.96 17.67 -33.82
C PHE A 342 -16.97 18.70 -34.28
N THR A 343 -17.44 19.50 -33.35
CA THR A 343 -18.24 20.71 -33.58
C THR A 343 -17.60 21.87 -32.86
N ASP A 344 -17.73 23.07 -33.42
CA ASP A 344 -17.39 24.32 -32.76
C ASP A 344 -18.70 25.08 -32.36
N ASP A 345 -19.88 24.51 -32.63
CA ASP A 345 -21.17 25.06 -32.20
C ASP A 345 -21.37 24.81 -30.69
N GLU A 346 -21.22 25.89 -29.91
CA GLU A 346 -21.42 25.86 -28.46
C GLU A 346 -22.87 25.68 -28.04
N THR A 347 -23.82 25.84 -28.97
CA THR A 347 -25.26 25.65 -28.74
C THR A 347 -25.73 24.22 -28.95
N ASP A 348 -24.86 23.34 -29.48
CA ASP A 348 -25.18 21.93 -29.65
C ASP A 348 -25.26 21.20 -28.29
N GLU A 349 -26.46 21.13 -27.75
CA GLU A 349 -26.74 20.47 -26.46
C GLU A 349 -26.52 18.95 -26.49
N GLN A 350 -26.48 18.34 -27.68
CA GLN A 350 -26.28 16.90 -27.83
C GLN A 350 -24.82 16.52 -27.95
N ALA A 351 -23.91 17.46 -28.21
CA ALA A 351 -22.47 17.18 -28.29
C ALA A 351 -21.91 16.78 -26.93
N TYR A 352 -20.95 15.83 -26.96
CA TYR A 352 -20.09 15.57 -25.83
C TYR A 352 -19.18 16.76 -25.57
N GLN A 353 -19.11 17.23 -24.34
CA GLN A 353 -18.32 18.41 -24.03
C GLN A 353 -17.04 18.09 -23.26
N ILE A 354 -15.90 18.51 -23.80
CA ILE A 354 -14.60 18.52 -23.10
C ILE A 354 -14.29 19.98 -22.78
N VAL A 355 -14.22 20.29 -21.47
CA VAL A 355 -14.00 21.66 -20.97
C VAL A 355 -12.59 21.77 -20.40
N ILE A 356 -11.75 22.58 -21.04
CA ILE A 356 -10.39 22.89 -20.58
C ILE A 356 -10.48 23.98 -19.50
N CYS A 357 -9.93 23.70 -18.33
CA CYS A 357 -9.93 24.59 -17.17
C CYS A 357 -8.61 24.53 -16.40
N HIS A 358 -8.42 25.41 -15.44
CA HIS A 358 -7.33 25.33 -14.47
C HIS A 358 -7.61 24.30 -13.36
N SER A 359 -6.61 24.02 -12.53
CA SER A 359 -6.78 23.20 -11.32
C SER A 359 -7.65 23.91 -10.27
N LYS A 360 -8.29 23.15 -9.38
CA LYS A 360 -9.07 23.72 -8.26
C LYS A 360 -8.26 24.69 -7.42
N GLU A 361 -7.00 24.35 -7.14
CA GLU A 361 -6.08 25.21 -6.38
C GLU A 361 -5.83 26.58 -7.05
N TYR A 362 -5.89 26.64 -8.39
CA TYR A 362 -5.80 27.91 -9.10
C TYR A 362 -7.02 28.78 -8.82
N TYR A 363 -8.24 28.22 -8.90
CA TYR A 363 -9.47 28.95 -8.62
C TYR A 363 -9.57 29.41 -7.17
N GLU A 364 -9.17 28.55 -6.21
CA GLU A 364 -9.09 28.89 -4.80
C GLU A 364 -8.13 30.06 -4.54
N LYS A 365 -6.92 30.01 -5.13
CA LYS A 365 -5.91 31.07 -4.98
C LYS A 365 -6.29 32.38 -5.64
N THR A 366 -6.94 32.32 -6.79
CA THR A 366 -7.34 33.54 -7.57
C THR A 366 -8.71 34.05 -7.20
N LYS A 367 -9.46 33.34 -6.37
CA LYS A 367 -10.87 33.63 -6.01
C LYS A 367 -11.79 33.77 -7.23
N LYS A 368 -11.42 33.09 -8.33
CA LYS A 368 -12.26 33.00 -9.51
C LYS A 368 -13.24 31.86 -9.35
N GLU A 369 -14.36 31.96 -10.04
CA GLU A 369 -15.38 30.92 -10.01
C GLU A 369 -14.86 29.62 -10.65
N ASP A 370 -14.97 28.50 -9.91
CA ASP A 370 -14.53 27.20 -10.38
C ASP A 370 -15.56 26.60 -11.35
N PRO A 371 -15.19 26.37 -12.62
CA PRO A 371 -16.11 25.81 -13.61
C PRO A 371 -16.53 24.36 -13.30
N HIS A 372 -15.81 23.68 -12.42
CA HIS A 372 -16.20 22.33 -11.98
C HIS A 372 -17.54 22.37 -11.20
N ASN A 373 -17.92 23.52 -10.65
CA ASN A 373 -19.15 23.72 -9.88
C ASN A 373 -20.33 24.24 -10.76
N LYS A 374 -20.10 24.48 -12.06
CA LYS A 374 -21.09 25.12 -12.97
C LYS A 374 -21.85 24.15 -13.87
N ILE A 375 -22.08 22.92 -13.49
CA ILE A 375 -22.81 22.00 -14.35
C ILE A 375 -24.31 22.21 -14.23
N ASN A 376 -24.92 22.70 -15.30
CA ASN A 376 -26.35 22.81 -15.42
C ASN A 376 -26.96 21.46 -15.83
N GLY A 377 -27.43 20.70 -14.85
CA GLY A 377 -28.11 19.43 -15.09
C GLY A 377 -27.19 18.21 -15.29
N MET A 378 -27.79 17.05 -15.44
CA MET A 378 -27.08 15.81 -15.75
C MET A 378 -26.68 15.82 -17.24
N LYS A 379 -25.47 16.30 -17.55
CA LYS A 379 -24.91 16.30 -18.91
C LYS A 379 -23.57 15.56 -18.95
N ALA A 380 -23.26 14.96 -20.09
CA ALA A 380 -21.96 14.28 -20.31
C ALA A 380 -20.85 15.31 -20.59
N ILE A 381 -20.38 15.97 -19.53
CA ILE A 381 -19.30 16.97 -19.58
C ILE A 381 -18.06 16.44 -18.85
N GLN A 382 -16.90 16.52 -19.49
CA GLN A 382 -15.62 16.17 -18.90
C GLN A 382 -14.73 17.40 -18.78
N HIS A 383 -14.43 17.80 -17.54
CA HIS A 383 -13.42 18.81 -17.27
C HIS A 383 -12.03 18.21 -17.32
N ILE A 384 -11.10 18.94 -17.94
CA ILE A 384 -9.68 18.57 -17.98
C ILE A 384 -8.83 19.73 -17.50
N VAL A 385 -7.89 19.42 -16.62
CA VAL A 385 -6.97 20.40 -16.04
C VAL A 385 -5.81 20.63 -16.99
N ILE A 386 -5.66 21.85 -17.52
CA ILE A 386 -4.64 22.16 -18.53
C ILE A 386 -3.22 21.89 -18.05
N GLN A 387 -2.93 22.08 -16.76
CA GLN A 387 -1.62 21.84 -16.16
C GLN A 387 -1.18 20.39 -16.24
N ASP A 388 -2.11 19.46 -16.41
CA ASP A 388 -1.82 18.02 -16.53
C ASP A 388 -1.39 17.61 -17.92
N PHE A 389 -1.50 18.51 -18.92
CA PHE A 389 -1.22 18.23 -20.30
C PHE A 389 0.04 18.96 -20.78
N ASP A 390 0.74 18.36 -21.73
CA ASP A 390 1.90 18.93 -22.39
C ASP A 390 1.72 18.77 -23.92
N PRO A 391 1.28 19.83 -24.62
CA PRO A 391 1.04 19.77 -26.05
C PRO A 391 2.28 19.37 -26.86
N GLY A 392 3.47 19.68 -26.34
CA GLY A 392 4.76 19.28 -26.95
C GLY A 392 5.12 17.80 -26.78
N LYS A 393 4.27 17.03 -26.06
CA LYS A 393 4.49 15.60 -25.79
C LYS A 393 3.22 14.80 -26.03
N PRO A 394 2.80 14.61 -27.28
CA PRO A 394 1.55 13.92 -27.62
C PRO A 394 1.49 12.49 -27.08
N GLU A 395 2.62 11.80 -26.94
CA GLU A 395 2.69 10.47 -26.32
C GLU A 395 2.19 10.43 -24.86
N LYS A 396 2.16 11.57 -24.18
CA LYS A 396 1.59 11.69 -22.82
C LYS A 396 0.12 12.05 -22.83
N ILE A 397 -0.43 12.47 -23.95
CA ILE A 397 -1.83 12.84 -24.12
C ILE A 397 -2.68 11.61 -24.42
N SER A 398 -2.18 10.69 -25.24
CA SER A 398 -2.90 9.51 -25.72
C SER A 398 -3.54 8.65 -24.61
N PRO A 399 -2.85 8.28 -23.50
CA PRO A 399 -3.48 7.53 -22.42
C PRO A 399 -4.64 8.28 -21.73
N LYS A 400 -4.56 9.63 -21.71
CA LYS A 400 -5.59 10.48 -21.10
C LYS A 400 -6.82 10.60 -21.96
N VAL A 401 -6.64 10.62 -23.30
CA VAL A 401 -7.75 10.64 -24.26
C VAL A 401 -8.65 9.43 -24.07
N LYS A 402 -8.07 8.24 -23.94
CA LYS A 402 -8.84 7.01 -23.65
C LYS A 402 -9.73 7.19 -22.40
N ALA A 403 -9.16 7.74 -21.33
CA ALA A 403 -9.91 7.99 -20.09
C ALA A 403 -11.01 9.03 -20.28
N ILE A 404 -10.73 10.14 -20.95
CA ILE A 404 -11.69 11.22 -21.21
C ILE A 404 -12.89 10.70 -21.98
N LEU A 405 -12.67 9.99 -23.08
CA LEU A 405 -13.76 9.45 -23.91
C LEU A 405 -14.60 8.41 -23.16
N THR A 406 -13.95 7.53 -22.41
CA THR A 406 -14.66 6.55 -21.58
C THR A 406 -15.51 7.22 -20.51
N GLU A 407 -14.98 8.23 -19.81
CA GLU A 407 -15.73 8.99 -18.79
C GLU A 407 -16.94 9.71 -19.37
N LEU A 408 -16.83 10.27 -20.57
CA LEU A 408 -17.96 10.93 -21.26
C LEU A 408 -19.09 9.94 -21.53
N VAL A 409 -18.76 8.74 -22.04
CA VAL A 409 -19.79 7.71 -22.32
C VAL A 409 -20.39 7.17 -21.03
N ILE A 410 -19.59 6.94 -19.97
CA ILE A 410 -20.13 6.52 -18.66
C ILE A 410 -21.14 7.56 -18.13
N LYS A 411 -20.84 8.85 -18.24
CA LYS A 411 -21.75 9.91 -17.82
C LYS A 411 -23.04 9.90 -18.65
N GLU A 412 -22.94 9.69 -19.95
CA GLU A 412 -24.13 9.53 -20.80
C GLU A 412 -24.96 8.32 -20.40
N GLU A 413 -24.32 7.18 -20.13
CA GLU A 413 -25.00 5.96 -19.68
C GLU A 413 -25.75 6.18 -18.34
N VAL A 414 -25.12 6.90 -17.41
CA VAL A 414 -25.76 7.29 -16.14
C VAL A 414 -26.98 8.17 -16.40
N VAL A 415 -26.89 9.15 -17.31
CA VAL A 415 -28.01 10.04 -17.68
C VAL A 415 -29.13 9.28 -18.36
N ASN A 416 -28.78 8.46 -19.34
CA ASN A 416 -29.73 7.70 -20.15
C ASN A 416 -30.26 6.43 -19.47
N ARG A 417 -29.73 6.12 -18.28
CA ARG A 417 -30.11 4.93 -17.52
C ARG A 417 -29.94 3.61 -18.30
N LYS A 418 -28.93 3.54 -19.16
CA LYS A 418 -28.70 2.38 -20.04
C LYS A 418 -27.23 2.12 -20.28
N LEU A 419 -26.76 0.89 -20.05
CA LEU A 419 -25.39 0.48 -20.36
C LEU A 419 -25.21 0.26 -21.87
N CYS A 420 -24.02 0.60 -22.37
CA CYS A 420 -23.57 0.21 -23.70
C CYS A 420 -22.08 -0.20 -23.73
N LEU A 421 -21.25 0.33 -22.82
CA LEU A 421 -19.82 -0.01 -22.75
C LEU A 421 -19.56 -1.43 -22.25
N TYR A 422 -20.42 -1.89 -21.34
CA TYR A 422 -20.29 -3.20 -20.73
C TYR A 422 -21.68 -3.78 -20.44
N MET A 423 -21.98 -4.89 -21.10
CA MET A 423 -23.23 -5.62 -20.88
C MET A 423 -22.93 -6.87 -20.07
N PRO A 424 -23.28 -6.90 -18.79
CA PRO A 424 -23.06 -8.07 -17.97
C PRO A 424 -24.07 -9.17 -18.34
N VAL A 425 -23.59 -10.41 -18.26
CA VAL A 425 -24.50 -11.58 -18.31
C VAL A 425 -24.93 -11.87 -16.88
N ILE A 426 -26.10 -11.41 -16.50
CA ILE A 426 -26.72 -11.67 -15.19
C ILE A 426 -28.08 -12.33 -15.38
N PRO A 427 -28.42 -13.32 -14.55
CA PRO A 427 -29.68 -14.07 -14.72
C PRO A 427 -30.91 -13.29 -14.24
N LYS A 428 -30.75 -12.39 -13.30
CA LYS A 428 -31.78 -11.55 -12.68
C LYS A 428 -31.22 -10.20 -12.28
N PRO A 429 -32.03 -9.19 -11.97
CA PRO A 429 -31.55 -7.89 -11.56
C PRO A 429 -30.58 -7.99 -10.37
N LEU A 430 -29.46 -7.28 -10.45
CA LEU A 430 -28.42 -7.21 -9.44
C LEU A 430 -28.34 -5.80 -8.88
N PHE A 431 -28.29 -5.72 -7.57
CA PHE A 431 -28.24 -4.47 -6.84
C PHE A 431 -26.86 -4.22 -6.27
N PHE A 432 -26.43 -2.97 -6.35
CA PHE A 432 -25.21 -2.45 -5.75
C PHE A 432 -25.56 -1.27 -4.87
N VAL A 433 -25.06 -1.24 -3.67
CA VAL A 433 -25.22 -0.12 -2.76
C VAL A 433 -23.89 0.37 -2.28
N LYS A 434 -23.60 1.63 -2.54
CA LYS A 434 -22.42 2.30 -2.01
C LYS A 434 -22.79 3.10 -0.77
N ILE A 435 -21.91 3.03 0.24
CA ILE A 435 -22.02 3.84 1.45
C ILE A 435 -21.03 5.00 1.34
N GLU A 436 -21.49 6.20 1.65
CA GLU A 436 -20.67 7.39 1.79
C GLU A 436 -21.06 8.10 3.11
N ARG A 437 -20.13 8.78 3.74
CA ARG A 437 -20.43 9.65 4.88
C ARG A 437 -20.61 11.08 4.38
N ASN A 438 -21.68 11.75 4.81
CA ASN A 438 -21.87 13.16 4.56
C ASN A 438 -20.99 14.02 5.51
N LYS A 439 -21.09 15.36 5.41
CA LYS A 439 -20.33 16.29 6.26
C LYS A 439 -20.70 16.17 7.75
N ASP A 440 -21.88 15.66 8.06
CA ASP A 440 -22.41 15.46 9.41
C ASP A 440 -22.15 14.04 9.94
N GLU A 441 -21.23 13.31 9.28
CA GLU A 441 -20.85 11.93 9.59
C GLU A 441 -21.97 10.87 9.48
N GLN A 442 -23.10 11.22 8.87
CA GLN A 442 -24.20 10.30 8.63
C GLN A 442 -23.96 9.46 7.37
N ASN A 443 -24.42 8.21 7.39
CA ASN A 443 -24.37 7.35 6.23
C ASN A 443 -25.39 7.80 5.16
N VAL A 444 -24.91 7.88 3.94
CA VAL A 444 -25.72 8.11 2.74
C VAL A 444 -25.52 6.94 1.81
N TYR A 445 -26.61 6.37 1.35
CA TYR A 445 -26.62 5.20 0.49
C TYR A 445 -26.94 5.61 -0.94
N THR A 446 -26.23 5.06 -1.90
CA THR A 446 -26.58 5.17 -3.31
C THR A 446 -26.77 3.77 -3.87
N ARG A 447 -28.01 3.43 -4.19
CA ARG A 447 -28.42 2.16 -4.77
C ARG A 447 -28.42 2.25 -6.30
N MET A 448 -27.82 1.25 -6.94
CA MET A 448 -27.90 1.03 -8.37
C MET A 448 -28.49 -0.37 -8.61
N LYS A 449 -29.61 -0.44 -9.27
CA LYS A 449 -30.18 -1.68 -9.81
C LYS A 449 -29.73 -1.82 -11.26
N LEU A 450 -29.14 -2.96 -11.57
CA LEU A 450 -28.73 -3.34 -12.91
C LEU A 450 -29.61 -4.48 -13.38
N SER A 451 -30.32 -4.28 -14.46
CA SER A 451 -31.19 -5.29 -15.07
C SER A 451 -30.45 -6.09 -16.15
N PRO A 452 -30.86 -7.33 -16.44
CA PRO A 452 -30.25 -8.17 -17.47
C PRO A 452 -30.18 -7.54 -18.86
N ASP A 453 -31.12 -6.64 -19.18
CA ASP A 453 -31.15 -5.88 -20.43
C ASP A 453 -30.20 -4.66 -20.46
N GLY A 454 -29.43 -4.43 -19.37
CA GLY A 454 -28.54 -3.29 -19.21
C GLY A 454 -29.21 -2.00 -18.72
N SER A 455 -30.49 -2.03 -18.37
CA SER A 455 -31.16 -0.86 -17.78
C SER A 455 -30.62 -0.59 -16.37
N LEU A 456 -30.45 0.70 -16.04
CA LEU A 456 -29.97 1.19 -14.78
C LEU A 456 -31.07 1.97 -14.04
N ASP A 457 -31.29 1.64 -12.77
CA ASP A 457 -32.01 2.50 -11.84
C ASP A 457 -31.08 2.90 -10.69
N ILE A 458 -30.75 4.19 -10.60
CA ILE A 458 -29.83 4.71 -9.57
C ILE A 458 -30.59 5.72 -8.72
N LYS A 459 -30.61 5.47 -7.42
CA LYS A 459 -31.25 6.33 -6.42
C LYS A 459 -30.27 6.64 -5.28
N ARG A 460 -30.28 7.87 -4.81
CA ARG A 460 -29.62 8.24 -3.56
C ARG A 460 -30.63 8.17 -2.42
N LEU A 461 -30.28 7.46 -1.37
CA LEU A 461 -31.09 7.22 -0.20
C LEU A 461 -30.37 7.81 1.02
N SER A 462 -31.10 8.49 1.88
CA SER A 462 -30.61 9.02 3.15
C SER A 462 -31.63 8.73 4.23
N THR A 463 -31.17 8.43 5.43
CA THR A 463 -32.03 8.21 6.59
C THR A 463 -32.90 9.41 6.93
N ASP A 464 -32.50 10.61 6.54
CA ASP A 464 -33.25 11.86 6.76
C ASP A 464 -34.28 12.14 5.67
N MET A 465 -34.27 11.38 4.55
CA MET A 465 -35.24 11.52 3.49
C MET A 465 -36.52 10.77 3.84
N LYS A 466 -37.66 11.27 3.35
CA LYS A 466 -38.91 10.54 3.39
C LYS A 466 -38.86 9.40 2.36
N LEU A 467 -38.27 8.28 2.77
CA LEU A 467 -38.14 7.08 1.94
C LEU A 467 -39.52 6.41 1.79
N ASP A 468 -39.75 5.84 0.62
CA ASP A 468 -40.83 4.88 0.47
C ASP A 468 -40.58 3.63 1.35
N PRO A 469 -41.58 2.79 1.62
CA PRO A 469 -41.43 1.64 2.51
C PRO A 469 -40.36 0.64 2.04
N GLU A 470 -40.24 0.44 0.72
CA GLU A 470 -39.26 -0.49 0.14
C GLU A 470 -37.82 0.03 0.30
N ASP A 471 -37.59 1.30 -0.01
CA ASP A 471 -36.28 1.93 0.12
C ASP A 471 -35.87 2.04 1.61
N ARG A 472 -36.84 2.28 2.52
CA ARG A 472 -36.58 2.28 3.98
C ARG A 472 -36.14 0.91 4.46
N TYR A 473 -36.92 -0.12 4.10
CA TYR A 473 -36.58 -1.50 4.45
C TYR A 473 -35.19 -1.89 3.94
N SER A 474 -34.87 -1.49 2.72
CA SER A 474 -33.53 -1.70 2.14
C SER A 474 -32.44 -1.07 3.00
N VAL A 475 -32.58 0.19 3.41
CA VAL A 475 -31.57 0.89 4.25
C VAL A 475 -31.40 0.21 5.59
N GLU A 476 -32.50 -0.15 6.25
CA GLU A 476 -32.47 -0.86 7.54
C GLU A 476 -31.77 -2.22 7.41
N SER A 477 -32.11 -3.01 6.39
CA SER A 477 -31.46 -4.29 6.11
C SER A 477 -29.96 -4.15 5.83
N TYR A 478 -29.52 -3.06 5.22
CA TYR A 478 -28.09 -2.82 4.99
C TYR A 478 -27.38 -2.46 6.27
N GLU A 479 -27.98 -1.62 7.13
CA GLU A 479 -27.37 -1.28 8.42
C GLU A 479 -27.27 -2.52 9.31
N ASP A 480 -28.28 -3.36 9.36
CA ASP A 480 -28.25 -4.61 10.11
C ASP A 480 -27.10 -5.52 9.64
N LYS A 481 -26.95 -5.73 8.33
CA LYS A 481 -25.85 -6.54 7.77
C LYS A 481 -24.48 -5.90 8.00
N ARG A 482 -24.39 -4.59 7.96
CA ARG A 482 -23.17 -3.87 8.29
C ARG A 482 -22.78 -4.09 9.75
N GLU A 483 -23.71 -3.94 10.68
CA GLU A 483 -23.49 -4.17 12.09
C GLU A 483 -23.06 -5.62 12.37
N GLU A 484 -23.73 -6.59 11.74
CA GLU A 484 -23.36 -7.99 11.83
C GLU A 484 -21.93 -8.24 11.33
N TYR A 485 -21.56 -7.68 10.17
CA TYR A 485 -20.18 -7.76 9.67
C TYR A 485 -19.18 -7.16 10.65
N LEU A 486 -19.46 -5.97 11.19
CA LEU A 486 -18.58 -5.27 12.12
C LEU A 486 -18.40 -6.03 13.45
N CYS A 487 -19.45 -6.69 13.95
CA CYS A 487 -19.36 -7.56 15.12
C CYS A 487 -18.40 -8.73 14.92
N VAL A 488 -18.38 -9.28 13.70
CA VAL A 488 -17.51 -10.42 13.35
C VAL A 488 -16.09 -9.99 13.01
N SER A 489 -15.94 -8.88 12.32
CA SER A 489 -14.63 -8.45 11.76
C SER A 489 -13.93 -7.38 12.58
N GLY A 490 -14.67 -6.66 13.42
CA GLY A 490 -14.11 -5.57 14.23
C GLY A 490 -13.53 -4.40 13.44
N ASP A 491 -13.82 -4.31 12.14
CA ASP A 491 -13.25 -3.31 11.23
C ASP A 491 -14.34 -2.43 10.61
N ASN A 492 -14.05 -1.15 10.47
CA ASN A 492 -14.98 -0.13 9.98
C ASN A 492 -14.76 0.19 8.49
N CYS A 493 -14.51 -0.83 7.68
CA CYS A 493 -14.10 -0.67 6.28
C CYS A 493 -15.14 -1.12 5.25
N VAL A 494 -16.42 -1.20 5.60
CA VAL A 494 -17.49 -1.53 4.64
C VAL A 494 -17.53 -0.46 3.54
N GLU A 495 -17.35 -0.89 2.29
CA GLU A 495 -17.40 -0.03 1.10
C GLU A 495 -18.79 -0.04 0.45
N GLY A 496 -19.53 -1.11 0.60
CA GLY A 496 -20.86 -1.27 0.03
C GLY A 496 -21.42 -2.69 0.12
N PHE A 497 -22.53 -2.91 -0.56
CA PHE A 497 -23.25 -4.16 -0.61
C PHE A 497 -23.56 -4.57 -2.05
N ILE A 498 -23.71 -5.89 -2.26
CA ILE A 498 -24.11 -6.49 -3.51
C ILE A 498 -25.14 -7.56 -3.20
N TYR A 499 -26.25 -7.60 -3.91
CA TYR A 499 -27.29 -8.58 -3.65
C TYR A 499 -28.25 -8.79 -4.83
N TYR A 500 -28.79 -9.97 -4.91
CA TYR A 500 -29.97 -10.29 -5.72
C TYR A 500 -31.25 -10.21 -4.90
N ASP A 501 -31.15 -10.57 -3.63
CA ASP A 501 -32.21 -10.62 -2.66
C ASP A 501 -31.74 -9.96 -1.35
N LEU A 502 -32.61 -9.22 -0.68
CA LEU A 502 -32.26 -8.51 0.54
C LEU A 502 -31.90 -9.43 1.72
N ASP A 503 -32.45 -10.65 1.74
CA ASP A 503 -32.15 -11.60 2.81
C ASP A 503 -30.70 -12.09 2.78
N TYR A 504 -30.07 -12.02 1.59
CA TYR A 504 -28.72 -12.53 1.33
C TYR A 504 -27.81 -11.45 0.77
N VAL A 505 -27.55 -10.46 1.60
CA VAL A 505 -26.69 -9.33 1.23
C VAL A 505 -25.21 -9.70 1.36
N THR A 506 -24.46 -9.56 0.28
CA THR A 506 -23.00 -9.69 0.30
C THR A 506 -22.37 -8.34 0.62
N VAL A 507 -21.69 -8.26 1.75
CA VAL A 507 -20.91 -7.10 2.17
C VAL A 507 -19.59 -7.08 1.41
N LEU A 508 -19.27 -5.94 0.77
CA LEU A 508 -17.97 -5.65 0.20
C LEU A 508 -17.19 -4.80 1.18
N ALA A 509 -16.13 -5.35 1.73
CA ALA A 509 -15.32 -4.66 2.72
C ALA A 509 -13.86 -4.53 2.28
N ARG A 510 -13.23 -3.44 2.69
CA ARG A 510 -11.80 -3.20 2.58
C ARG A 510 -11.13 -3.75 3.83
N THR A 511 -10.18 -4.65 3.66
CA THR A 511 -9.40 -5.17 4.77
C THR A 511 -8.15 -4.32 5.05
N PRO A 512 -7.57 -4.37 6.24
CA PRO A 512 -6.26 -3.79 6.52
C PRO A 512 -5.13 -4.59 5.85
N LEU A 513 -5.43 -5.79 5.35
CA LEU A 513 -4.48 -6.69 4.72
C LEU A 513 -3.99 -6.14 3.38
N ARG A 514 -2.74 -6.42 3.08
CA ARG A 514 -2.11 -6.16 1.78
C ARG A 514 -1.36 -7.38 1.33
N THR A 515 -1.30 -7.58 0.04
CA THR A 515 -0.47 -8.65 -0.53
C THR A 515 1.00 -8.31 -0.41
N LEU A 516 1.82 -9.33 -0.21
CA LEU A 516 3.27 -9.23 -0.22
C LEU A 516 3.85 -10.19 -1.26
N PRO A 517 4.91 -9.81 -1.95
CA PRO A 517 5.74 -10.78 -2.67
C PRO A 517 6.46 -11.69 -1.68
N ASN A 518 7.15 -12.70 -2.18
CA ASN A 518 8.11 -13.45 -1.36
C ASN A 518 9.24 -12.51 -0.93
N ILE A 519 9.16 -12.02 0.30
CA ILE A 519 10.06 -10.96 0.81
C ILE A 519 11.48 -11.47 1.07
N GLU A 520 11.67 -12.76 1.32
CA GLU A 520 13.01 -13.35 1.43
C GLU A 520 13.70 -13.37 0.08
N LYS A 521 12.99 -13.81 -0.96
CA LYS A 521 13.50 -13.76 -2.33
C LYS A 521 13.80 -12.34 -2.74
N LEU A 522 12.92 -11.38 -2.38
CA LEU A 522 13.13 -9.97 -2.62
C LEU A 522 14.38 -9.44 -1.89
N ARG A 523 14.56 -9.76 -0.60
CA ARG A 523 15.76 -9.40 0.15
C ARG A 523 17.02 -9.91 -0.53
N ASN A 524 17.02 -11.18 -0.95
CA ASN A 524 18.16 -11.78 -1.64
C ASN A 524 18.49 -11.06 -2.95
N GLU A 525 17.48 -10.71 -3.75
CA GLU A 525 17.70 -9.94 -4.98
C GLU A 525 18.22 -8.53 -4.69
N LEU A 526 17.66 -7.83 -3.69
CA LEU A 526 18.13 -6.50 -3.29
C LEU A 526 19.57 -6.53 -2.74
N THR A 527 19.94 -7.59 -2.05
CA THR A 527 21.32 -7.78 -1.55
C THR A 527 22.30 -7.93 -2.71
N LYS A 528 21.91 -8.53 -3.83
CA LYS A 528 22.77 -8.64 -5.03
C LYS A 528 23.05 -7.28 -5.66
N THR A 529 22.12 -6.32 -5.51
CA THR A 529 22.21 -4.95 -6.05
C THR A 529 22.61 -3.90 -5.02
N ASP A 530 23.16 -4.32 -3.87
CA ASP A 530 23.57 -3.37 -2.81
C ASP A 530 24.62 -2.39 -3.36
N LYS A 531 24.27 -1.11 -3.39
CA LYS A 531 25.12 -0.02 -3.88
C LYS A 531 26.44 0.13 -3.13
N LYS A 532 26.52 -0.38 -1.89
CA LYS A 532 27.76 -0.40 -1.08
C LYS A 532 28.70 -1.53 -1.45
N LYS A 533 28.22 -2.51 -2.21
CA LYS A 533 29.00 -3.66 -2.62
C LYS A 533 30.22 -3.23 -3.43
N ARG A 534 31.37 -3.77 -3.10
CA ARG A 534 32.63 -3.49 -3.79
C ARG A 534 32.94 -4.59 -4.78
N ILE A 535 33.40 -4.21 -5.94
CA ILE A 535 33.78 -5.12 -7.03
C ILE A 535 35.24 -4.87 -7.34
N ASP A 536 36.02 -5.93 -7.40
CA ASP A 536 37.41 -5.85 -7.85
C ASP A 536 37.44 -5.37 -9.32
N ILE A 537 38.21 -4.30 -9.56
CA ILE A 537 38.31 -3.66 -10.86
C ILE A 537 38.89 -4.63 -11.91
N LYS A 538 39.79 -5.52 -11.51
CA LYS A 538 40.36 -6.53 -12.41
C LYS A 538 39.28 -7.49 -12.87
N VAL A 539 38.48 -8.01 -11.93
CA VAL A 539 37.35 -8.91 -12.22
C VAL A 539 36.35 -8.25 -13.16
N LEU A 540 36.01 -6.97 -12.90
CA LEU A 540 35.10 -6.20 -13.74
C LEU A 540 35.61 -6.01 -15.17
N ASN A 541 36.89 -5.64 -15.32
CA ASN A 541 37.52 -5.44 -16.64
C ASN A 541 37.65 -6.76 -17.41
N THR A 542 38.11 -7.84 -16.76
CA THR A 542 38.21 -9.17 -17.37
C THR A 542 36.84 -9.66 -17.87
N ALA A 543 35.82 -9.50 -17.04
CA ALA A 543 34.45 -9.87 -17.43
C ALA A 543 33.94 -9.02 -18.62
N ALA A 544 34.29 -7.73 -18.70
CA ALA A 544 33.89 -6.88 -19.81
C ALA A 544 34.58 -7.28 -21.13
N GLU A 545 35.87 -7.62 -21.09
CA GLU A 545 36.62 -8.10 -22.24
C GLU A 545 36.08 -9.45 -22.75
N GLU A 546 35.81 -10.38 -21.84
CA GLU A 546 35.21 -11.68 -22.16
C GLU A 546 33.80 -11.53 -22.75
N PHE A 547 32.98 -10.64 -22.18
CA PHE A 547 31.65 -10.34 -22.69
C PHE A 547 31.68 -9.80 -24.12
N ILE A 548 32.55 -8.81 -24.37
CA ILE A 548 32.73 -8.21 -25.73
C ILE A 548 33.10 -9.29 -26.74
N LYS A 549 34.03 -10.16 -26.39
CA LYS A 549 34.50 -11.25 -27.25
C LYS A 549 33.43 -12.31 -27.44
N LYS A 550 32.79 -12.78 -26.38
CA LYS A 550 31.82 -13.88 -26.43
C LYS A 550 30.51 -13.51 -27.13
N GLU A 551 30.02 -12.29 -26.87
CA GLU A 551 28.78 -11.78 -27.46
C GLU A 551 28.97 -11.03 -28.80
N ASN A 552 30.21 -11.01 -29.34
CA ASN A 552 30.56 -10.37 -30.60
C ASN A 552 30.04 -8.92 -30.70
N ILE A 553 30.26 -8.14 -29.64
CA ILE A 553 29.74 -6.78 -29.49
C ILE A 553 30.38 -5.86 -30.49
N LYS A 554 29.59 -5.00 -31.16
CA LYS A 554 30.09 -4.02 -32.13
C LYS A 554 31.06 -3.04 -31.46
N GLU A 555 32.14 -2.68 -32.12
CA GLU A 555 33.22 -1.81 -31.66
C GLU A 555 32.69 -0.54 -30.95
N LYS A 556 31.77 0.19 -31.59
CA LYS A 556 31.13 1.39 -31.01
C LYS A 556 30.44 1.16 -29.66
N ASP A 557 29.85 0.01 -29.48
CA ASP A 557 29.11 -0.33 -28.22
C ASP A 557 30.08 -0.89 -27.17
N ALA A 558 31.14 -1.58 -27.62
CA ALA A 558 32.23 -2.02 -26.77
C ALA A 558 32.98 -0.82 -26.18
N ASP A 559 33.33 0.18 -27.01
CA ASP A 559 33.97 1.41 -26.56
C ASP A 559 33.15 2.17 -25.54
N LYS A 560 31.82 2.26 -25.75
CA LYS A 560 30.93 2.89 -24.80
C LYS A 560 30.92 2.16 -23.44
N LEU A 561 30.86 0.83 -23.46
CA LEU A 561 30.87 0.02 -22.23
C LEU A 561 32.19 0.22 -21.46
N LEU A 562 33.33 0.10 -22.15
CA LEU A 562 34.63 0.28 -21.53
C LEU A 562 34.87 1.71 -21.03
N THR A 563 34.41 2.73 -21.77
CA THR A 563 34.44 4.12 -21.32
C THR A 563 33.61 4.31 -20.04
N SER A 564 32.41 3.76 -20.01
CA SER A 564 31.55 3.82 -18.82
C SER A 564 32.18 3.16 -17.59
N ILE A 565 32.85 2.02 -17.76
CA ILE A 565 33.60 1.37 -16.68
C ILE A 565 34.78 2.24 -16.25
N LYS A 566 35.55 2.79 -17.19
CA LYS A 566 36.68 3.69 -16.86
C LYS A 566 36.25 4.94 -16.12
N GLU A 567 35.14 5.57 -16.49
CA GLU A 567 34.59 6.74 -15.78
C GLU A 567 34.20 6.41 -14.34
N ALA A 568 33.58 5.23 -14.12
CA ALA A 568 33.21 4.79 -12.78
C ALA A 568 34.41 4.44 -11.90
N VAL A 569 35.48 3.93 -12.51
CA VAL A 569 36.73 3.54 -11.82
C VAL A 569 37.64 4.72 -11.53
N ALA A 570 37.61 5.78 -12.36
CA ALA A 570 38.51 6.93 -12.28
C ALA A 570 38.47 7.66 -10.92
N GLU A 571 37.38 7.56 -10.17
CA GLU A 571 37.25 8.15 -8.84
C GLU A 571 37.56 7.18 -7.69
N SER A 572 37.87 5.94 -8.01
CA SER A 572 38.22 4.93 -7.01
C SER A 572 39.74 5.02 -6.74
N ASN A 573 40.10 5.42 -5.55
CA ASN A 573 41.50 5.41 -5.07
C ASN A 573 41.94 4.00 -4.63
N ASP A 574 41.14 2.96 -4.89
CA ASP A 574 41.30 1.60 -4.40
C ASP A 574 41.25 0.59 -5.57
N SER A 575 41.71 -0.64 -5.36
CA SER A 575 41.58 -1.75 -6.29
C SER A 575 40.12 -2.19 -6.56
N ASN A 576 39.17 -1.60 -5.81
CA ASN A 576 37.75 -1.93 -5.87
C ASN A 576 36.91 -0.70 -6.23
N VAL A 577 35.87 -0.91 -7.06
CA VAL A 577 34.85 0.08 -7.37
C VAL A 577 33.52 -0.30 -6.70
N THR A 578 32.78 0.69 -6.22
CA THR A 578 31.46 0.43 -5.63
C THR A 578 30.39 0.31 -6.73
N LEU A 579 29.38 -0.54 -6.50
CA LEU A 579 28.20 -0.60 -7.37
C LEU A 579 27.57 0.78 -7.56
N LYS A 580 27.59 1.64 -6.51
CA LYS A 580 27.08 3.00 -6.59
C LYS A 580 27.81 3.82 -7.68
N ALA A 581 29.13 3.76 -7.74
CA ALA A 581 29.90 4.46 -8.76
C ALA A 581 29.58 3.95 -10.17
N LEU A 582 29.41 2.65 -10.35
CA LEU A 582 29.00 2.04 -11.61
C LEU A 582 27.61 2.48 -12.06
N PHE A 583 26.66 2.67 -11.12
CA PHE A 583 25.31 3.16 -11.43
C PHE A 583 25.28 4.65 -11.74
N ASP A 584 25.89 5.47 -10.89
CA ASP A 584 25.73 6.92 -10.94
C ASP A 584 26.58 7.53 -12.06
N LYS A 585 27.79 7.04 -12.29
CA LYS A 585 28.77 7.59 -13.22
C LYS A 585 29.01 6.73 -14.46
N GLY A 586 29.15 5.42 -14.29
CA GLY A 586 29.34 4.52 -15.40
C GLY A 586 28.12 4.35 -16.29
N ARG A 587 26.96 4.94 -15.94
CA ARG A 587 25.70 4.81 -16.66
C ARG A 587 25.35 3.36 -17.02
N LEU A 588 25.94 2.41 -16.31
CA LEU A 588 25.69 0.96 -16.48
C LEU A 588 24.30 0.56 -16.03
N SER A 589 23.55 1.49 -15.43
CA SER A 589 22.14 1.37 -15.09
C SER A 589 21.19 1.47 -16.30
N GLY A 590 21.71 1.54 -17.52
CA GLY A 590 20.92 1.59 -18.75
C GLY A 590 20.02 0.36 -18.89
N ARG A 591 18.72 0.62 -19.05
CA ARG A 591 17.66 -0.41 -19.07
C ARG A 591 17.56 -1.16 -20.39
N MET A 592 18.31 -0.77 -21.38
CA MET A 592 18.31 -1.36 -22.71
C MET A 592 19.73 -1.36 -23.31
N GLY A 593 19.99 -2.27 -24.23
CA GLY A 593 21.22 -2.32 -24.97
C GLY A 593 22.35 -3.09 -24.31
N VAL A 594 23.60 -2.72 -24.61
CA VAL A 594 24.81 -3.43 -24.18
C VAL A 594 24.98 -3.47 -22.67
N ALA A 595 24.64 -2.39 -21.95
CA ALA A 595 24.76 -2.33 -20.50
C ALA A 595 23.89 -3.39 -19.78
N MET A 596 22.68 -3.62 -20.27
CA MET A 596 21.79 -4.64 -19.71
C MET A 596 22.32 -6.06 -19.98
N LYS A 597 22.75 -6.33 -21.21
CA LYS A 597 23.34 -7.61 -21.57
C LYS A 597 24.62 -7.90 -20.79
N PHE A 598 25.44 -6.86 -20.58
CA PHE A 598 26.63 -6.99 -19.75
C PHE A 598 26.28 -7.24 -18.27
N SER A 599 25.25 -6.61 -17.76
CA SER A 599 24.79 -6.87 -16.40
C SER A 599 24.33 -8.32 -16.20
N ASP A 600 23.60 -8.88 -17.17
CA ASP A 600 23.18 -10.28 -17.14
C ASP A 600 24.39 -11.22 -17.24
N PHE A 601 25.31 -10.92 -18.16
CA PHE A 601 26.56 -11.67 -18.29
C PHE A 601 27.41 -11.63 -17.01
N PHE A 602 27.56 -10.45 -16.42
CA PHE A 602 28.33 -10.27 -15.19
C PHE A 602 27.70 -10.98 -13.99
N TYR A 603 26.38 -11.05 -13.96
CA TYR A 603 25.65 -11.83 -12.97
C TYR A 603 26.00 -13.31 -13.05
N ASP A 604 25.97 -13.88 -14.25
CA ASP A 604 26.37 -15.29 -14.47
C ASP A 604 27.87 -15.49 -14.21
N TYR A 605 28.72 -14.54 -14.62
CA TYR A 605 30.16 -14.54 -14.38
C TYR A 605 30.53 -14.54 -12.89
N THR A 606 29.69 -13.94 -12.06
CA THR A 606 29.88 -13.88 -10.60
C THR A 606 29.05 -14.93 -9.85
N ASP A 607 28.66 -16.02 -10.49
CA ASP A 607 27.82 -17.08 -9.91
C ASP A 607 26.55 -16.55 -9.22
N GLY A 608 25.90 -15.58 -9.81
CA GLY A 608 24.68 -14.98 -9.30
C GLY A 608 24.84 -14.05 -8.09
N LYS A 609 26.06 -13.61 -7.76
CA LYS A 609 26.34 -12.82 -6.55
C LYS A 609 26.20 -11.32 -6.75
N ILE A 610 26.38 -10.80 -7.96
CA ILE A 610 26.41 -9.36 -8.25
C ILE A 610 25.58 -9.05 -9.49
N LEU A 611 24.58 -8.19 -9.35
CA LEU A 611 23.77 -7.68 -10.44
C LEU A 611 24.09 -6.19 -10.65
N LEU A 612 24.67 -5.84 -11.79
CA LEU A 612 25.07 -4.45 -12.11
C LEU A 612 23.89 -3.53 -12.41
N CYS A 613 22.80 -4.08 -12.91
CA CYS A 613 21.58 -3.31 -13.18
C CYS A 613 20.44 -3.87 -12.34
N PRO A 614 19.85 -3.08 -11.43
CA PRO A 614 18.68 -3.54 -10.72
C PRO A 614 17.58 -3.80 -11.75
N GLY A 615 17.14 -5.06 -11.83
CA GLY A 615 16.08 -5.51 -12.73
C GLY A 615 14.70 -4.93 -12.43
N PHE A 616 14.63 -4.01 -11.48
CA PHE A 616 13.39 -3.38 -11.03
C PHE A 616 13.08 -2.18 -11.92
N LYS A 617 12.15 -2.33 -12.83
CA LYS A 617 11.59 -1.19 -13.56
C LYS A 617 10.89 -0.26 -12.56
N ASN A 618 11.13 1.05 -12.70
CA ASN A 618 10.41 2.05 -11.92
C ASN A 618 8.91 1.86 -12.06
N ALA A 619 8.20 2.04 -10.96
CA ALA A 619 6.74 1.95 -10.88
C ALA A 619 5.96 2.83 -11.90
N LYS A 620 6.63 3.79 -12.56
CA LYS A 620 6.04 4.58 -13.65
C LYS A 620 5.75 3.79 -14.92
N ASN A 621 6.48 2.69 -15.16
CA ASN A 621 6.29 1.87 -16.37
C ASN A 621 5.30 0.71 -16.12
N MET A 622 4.79 0.56 -14.91
CA MET A 622 3.78 -0.46 -14.59
C MET A 622 2.44 -0.16 -15.28
N ASP A 623 2.07 1.11 -15.43
CA ASP A 623 0.81 1.51 -16.05
C ASP A 623 0.79 1.18 -17.56
N GLU A 624 1.93 1.13 -18.22
CA GLU A 624 2.04 0.81 -19.65
C GLU A 624 1.92 -0.70 -19.94
N ASN A 625 2.36 -1.55 -19.02
CA ASN A 625 2.26 -3.01 -19.17
C ASN A 625 0.86 -3.56 -18.83
N PHE A 626 0.03 -2.78 -18.16
CA PHE A 626 -1.36 -3.15 -17.80
C PHE A 626 -2.41 -2.80 -18.84
N SER A 627 -2.03 -2.30 -20.00
CA SER A 627 -2.96 -1.79 -21.00
C SER A 627 -3.90 -2.84 -21.62
N GLY A 628 -3.82 -4.09 -21.22
CA GLY A 628 -4.64 -5.16 -21.80
C GLY A 628 -5.21 -6.23 -20.88
N MET A 629 -4.68 -6.45 -19.69
CA MET A 629 -5.12 -7.56 -18.84
C MET A 629 -5.13 -7.18 -17.36
N LEU A 630 -6.24 -7.50 -16.68
CA LEU A 630 -6.39 -7.39 -15.24
C LEU A 630 -6.12 -8.75 -14.61
N ASN A 631 -5.06 -8.88 -13.83
CA ASN A 631 -4.85 -10.06 -13.00
C ASN A 631 -5.66 -9.92 -11.72
N ILE A 632 -6.82 -10.58 -11.71
CA ILE A 632 -7.67 -10.69 -10.53
C ILE A 632 -7.34 -12.00 -9.87
N ARG A 633 -7.02 -11.95 -8.58
CA ARG A 633 -6.74 -13.13 -7.80
C ARG A 633 -7.73 -13.26 -6.67
N THR A 634 -8.29 -14.43 -6.54
CA THR A 634 -9.24 -14.80 -5.48
C THR A 634 -8.63 -15.90 -4.61
N PHE A 635 -8.97 -15.92 -3.34
CA PHE A 635 -8.60 -16.95 -2.38
C PHE A 635 -9.55 -16.94 -1.18
N THR A 636 -9.54 -18.01 -0.42
CA THR A 636 -10.39 -18.14 0.77
C THR A 636 -9.52 -18.02 2.02
N ARG A 637 -10.00 -17.24 3.01
CA ARG A 637 -9.42 -17.10 4.34
C ARG A 637 -10.53 -17.20 5.38
N ASN A 638 -10.43 -18.16 6.29
CA ASN A 638 -11.43 -18.39 7.35
C ASN A 638 -12.87 -18.49 6.81
N GLY A 639 -13.05 -19.21 5.71
CA GLY A 639 -14.36 -19.40 5.07
C GLY A 639 -14.90 -18.20 4.28
N ARG A 640 -14.13 -17.11 4.16
CA ARG A 640 -14.53 -15.90 3.45
C ARG A 640 -13.80 -15.78 2.12
N LEU A 641 -14.46 -15.23 1.12
CA LEU A 641 -13.87 -14.96 -0.19
C LEU A 641 -13.13 -13.63 -0.17
N LEU A 642 -11.82 -13.67 -0.42
CA LEU A 642 -10.97 -12.49 -0.55
C LEU A 642 -10.50 -12.35 -2.00
N TYR A 643 -10.23 -11.11 -2.40
CA TYR A 643 -9.65 -10.84 -3.71
C TYR A 643 -8.72 -9.63 -3.71
N TYR A 644 -7.83 -9.61 -4.69
CA TYR A 644 -7.05 -8.45 -5.03
C TYR A 644 -6.77 -8.40 -6.53
N VAL A 645 -6.35 -7.24 -7.00
CA VAL A 645 -5.93 -7.03 -8.38
C VAL A 645 -4.47 -6.60 -8.36
N GLY A 646 -3.64 -7.36 -9.04
CA GLY A 646 -2.19 -7.15 -9.02
C GLY A 646 -1.45 -7.92 -10.09
N LEU A 647 -0.13 -7.72 -10.12
CA LEU A 647 0.77 -8.42 -11.04
C LEU A 647 1.17 -9.78 -10.49
N GLU A 648 1.57 -10.67 -11.40
CA GLU A 648 2.16 -11.94 -11.04
C GLU A 648 3.55 -11.79 -10.41
N GLU A 649 3.83 -12.64 -9.42
CA GLU A 649 5.11 -12.66 -8.68
C GLU A 649 6.31 -13.11 -9.51
N HIS A 650 6.07 -13.76 -10.66
CA HIS A 650 7.11 -14.54 -11.32
C HIS A 650 8.18 -13.73 -12.05
N GLU A 651 7.99 -12.43 -12.21
CA GLU A 651 8.97 -11.59 -12.84
C GLU A 651 9.44 -10.47 -11.91
N LEU A 652 10.12 -10.83 -10.82
CA LEU A 652 10.88 -9.87 -9.99
C LEU A 652 11.79 -8.96 -10.83
N LYS A 653 12.14 -9.37 -12.03
CA LYS A 653 12.92 -8.60 -13.00
C LYS A 653 12.10 -7.50 -13.69
N GLN A 654 10.77 -7.59 -13.76
CA GLN A 654 9.96 -6.66 -14.56
C GLN A 654 9.17 -5.64 -13.73
N SER A 655 8.64 -6.05 -12.60
CA SER A 655 7.96 -5.13 -11.67
C SER A 655 7.73 -5.81 -10.33
N ILE A 656 8.12 -5.16 -9.26
CA ILE A 656 7.71 -5.61 -7.93
C ILE A 656 6.29 -5.13 -7.72
N PRO A 657 5.35 -6.03 -7.44
CA PRO A 657 4.00 -5.63 -7.12
C PRO A 657 4.04 -4.74 -5.89
N ARG A 658 3.50 -3.55 -6.00
CA ARG A 658 3.17 -2.77 -4.81
C ARG A 658 2.18 -3.58 -4.00
N ALA A 659 2.31 -3.55 -2.69
CA ALA A 659 1.38 -4.20 -1.80
C ALA A 659 -0.06 -3.79 -2.16
N CYS A 660 -0.83 -4.72 -2.71
CA CYS A 660 -2.22 -4.47 -3.11
C CYS A 660 -3.13 -4.58 -1.91
N VAL A 661 -4.11 -3.69 -1.81
CA VAL A 661 -5.14 -3.79 -0.77
C VAL A 661 -6.02 -5.00 -1.08
N VAL A 662 -6.20 -5.85 -0.11
CA VAL A 662 -7.09 -7.00 -0.19
C VAL A 662 -8.49 -6.57 0.23
N ARG A 663 -9.49 -6.98 -0.53
CA ARG A 663 -10.91 -6.83 -0.21
C ARG A 663 -11.53 -8.18 0.11
N GLU A 664 -12.58 -8.12 0.87
CA GLU A 664 -13.32 -9.27 1.36
C GLU A 664 -14.78 -9.18 0.94
N LEU A 665 -15.33 -10.31 0.55
CA LEU A 665 -16.76 -10.52 0.36
C LEU A 665 -17.24 -11.37 1.54
N TRP A 666 -18.26 -10.88 2.22
CA TRP A 666 -18.85 -11.55 3.36
C TRP A 666 -20.37 -11.61 3.22
N CYS A 667 -20.93 -12.74 3.55
CA CYS A 667 -22.36 -12.94 3.72
C CYS A 667 -22.59 -13.69 5.01
N SER A 668 -23.68 -13.38 5.71
CA SER A 668 -24.06 -14.11 6.93
C SER A 668 -24.31 -15.59 6.67
N ASP A 669 -24.81 -15.90 5.48
CA ASP A 669 -24.92 -17.26 4.98
C ASP A 669 -23.93 -17.47 3.81
N PRO A 670 -22.84 -18.23 4.04
CA PRO A 670 -21.82 -18.46 3.01
C PRO A 670 -22.33 -19.11 1.73
N GLU A 671 -23.45 -19.87 1.79
CA GLU A 671 -24.03 -20.51 0.61
C GLU A 671 -24.74 -19.50 -0.31
N HIS A 672 -25.05 -18.33 0.22
CA HIS A 672 -25.74 -17.26 -0.49
C HIS A 672 -24.84 -16.07 -0.84
N ILE A 673 -23.53 -16.19 -0.63
CA ILE A 673 -22.59 -15.17 -1.12
C ILE A 673 -22.74 -15.02 -2.64
N ILE A 674 -22.54 -13.80 -3.16
CA ILE A 674 -22.56 -13.59 -4.60
C ILE A 674 -21.60 -14.56 -5.30
N ASP A 675 -22.08 -15.15 -6.40
CA ASP A 675 -21.28 -16.09 -7.19
C ASP A 675 -19.95 -15.46 -7.62
N GLU A 676 -18.83 -16.16 -7.35
CA GLU A 676 -17.50 -15.69 -7.65
C GLU A 676 -17.33 -15.35 -9.13
N GLU A 677 -17.87 -16.15 -10.04
CA GLU A 677 -17.74 -15.93 -11.47
C GLU A 677 -18.48 -14.66 -11.92
N VAL A 678 -19.68 -14.43 -11.41
CA VAL A 678 -20.46 -13.21 -11.67
C VAL A 678 -19.73 -12.00 -11.11
N PHE A 679 -19.24 -12.10 -9.87
CA PHE A 679 -18.51 -11.01 -9.23
C PHE A 679 -17.22 -10.65 -9.98
N VAL A 680 -16.42 -11.65 -10.33
CA VAL A 680 -15.17 -11.47 -11.06
C VAL A 680 -15.40 -10.85 -12.42
N LYS A 681 -16.43 -11.28 -13.17
CA LYS A 681 -16.79 -10.65 -14.45
C LYS A 681 -17.04 -9.14 -14.31
N MET A 682 -17.55 -8.69 -13.19
CA MET A 682 -17.78 -7.26 -12.91
C MET A 682 -16.49 -6.49 -12.59
N LEU A 683 -15.43 -7.18 -12.19
CA LEU A 683 -14.12 -6.60 -11.99
C LEU A 683 -13.32 -6.51 -13.30
N THR A 684 -13.73 -7.22 -14.35
CA THR A 684 -12.97 -7.38 -15.60
C THR A 684 -13.20 -6.26 -16.62
N ALA A 685 -14.08 -5.31 -16.32
CA ALA A 685 -14.28 -4.16 -17.18
C ALA A 685 -12.98 -3.33 -17.27
N ASP A 686 -12.37 -3.29 -18.45
CA ASP A 686 -11.05 -2.73 -18.70
C ASP A 686 -10.94 -1.20 -18.53
N TYR A 687 -12.08 -0.50 -18.41
CA TYR A 687 -12.15 0.92 -18.10
C TYR A 687 -12.19 1.23 -16.60
N ILE A 688 -12.27 0.20 -15.75
CA ILE A 688 -12.16 0.41 -14.30
C ILE A 688 -10.72 0.85 -14.00
N ARG A 689 -10.62 2.05 -13.42
CA ARG A 689 -9.34 2.65 -13.11
C ARG A 689 -8.66 1.88 -12.00
N GLN A 690 -7.47 1.36 -12.27
CA GLN A 690 -6.58 0.82 -11.25
C GLN A 690 -5.75 1.96 -10.67
N SER A 691 -5.79 2.14 -9.36
CA SER A 691 -4.72 2.87 -8.71
C SER A 691 -3.63 1.88 -8.33
N SER A 692 -2.38 2.30 -8.42
CA SER A 692 -1.23 1.49 -8.04
C SER A 692 -1.23 1.01 -6.57
N ARG A 693 -2.20 1.44 -5.77
CA ARG A 693 -2.30 1.15 -4.33
C ARG A 693 -3.62 0.53 -3.89
N ASN A 694 -4.63 0.53 -4.74
CA ASN A 694 -5.98 0.09 -4.36
C ASN A 694 -6.46 -1.03 -5.28
N THR A 695 -7.07 -2.03 -4.67
CA THR A 695 -7.79 -3.08 -5.39
C THR A 695 -9.00 -2.49 -6.10
N VAL A 696 -9.31 -3.02 -7.28
CA VAL A 696 -10.46 -2.59 -8.08
C VAL A 696 -11.76 -3.05 -7.41
N VAL A 697 -12.80 -2.23 -7.49
CA VAL A 697 -14.17 -2.57 -7.10
C VAL A 697 -15.00 -2.89 -8.35
N PRO A 698 -16.14 -3.57 -8.22
CA PRO A 698 -17.05 -3.80 -9.36
C PRO A 698 -17.36 -2.52 -10.12
N TYR A 699 -17.43 -2.61 -11.45
CA TYR A 699 -17.63 -1.44 -12.32
C TYR A 699 -18.87 -0.62 -11.96
N ALA A 700 -19.91 -1.24 -11.43
CA ALA A 700 -21.13 -0.57 -10.97
C ALA A 700 -20.86 0.55 -9.98
N PHE A 701 -19.89 0.38 -9.09
CA PHE A 701 -19.51 1.45 -8.14
C PHE A 701 -18.90 2.68 -8.83
N LYS A 702 -18.34 2.53 -10.02
CA LYS A 702 -17.91 3.68 -10.82
C LYS A 702 -19.09 4.50 -11.33
N TYR A 703 -20.14 3.82 -11.79
CA TYR A 703 -21.38 4.50 -12.22
C TYR A 703 -22.07 5.20 -11.05
N ILE A 704 -22.13 4.57 -9.89
CA ILE A 704 -22.62 5.20 -8.66
C ILE A 704 -21.80 6.45 -8.32
N ASN A 705 -20.46 6.37 -8.40
CA ASN A 705 -19.60 7.53 -8.13
C ASN A 705 -19.86 8.70 -9.11
N GLU A 706 -20.04 8.41 -10.40
CA GLU A 706 -20.35 9.45 -11.38
C GLU A 706 -21.73 10.06 -11.14
N TYR A 707 -22.73 9.25 -10.81
CA TYR A 707 -24.04 9.73 -10.44
C TYR A 707 -23.99 10.65 -9.21
N ASN A 708 -23.31 10.24 -8.13
CA ASN A 708 -23.16 11.06 -6.93
C ASN A 708 -22.41 12.37 -7.21
N ARG A 709 -21.41 12.32 -8.08
CA ARG A 709 -20.66 13.49 -8.52
C ARG A 709 -21.54 14.49 -9.27
N MET A 710 -22.39 13.99 -10.16
CA MET A 710 -23.35 14.81 -10.91
C MET A 710 -24.42 15.42 -9.99
N LEU A 711 -24.90 14.66 -8.98
CA LEU A 711 -25.84 15.20 -7.98
C LEU A 711 -25.21 16.27 -7.10
N ALA A 712 -23.98 16.09 -6.62
CA ALA A 712 -23.31 17.07 -5.79
C ALA A 712 -23.15 18.42 -6.51
N GLN A 713 -22.90 18.39 -7.82
CA GLN A 713 -22.84 19.58 -8.66
C GLN A 713 -24.21 20.30 -8.88
N GLN A 714 -25.31 19.58 -8.56
CA GLN A 714 -26.66 20.20 -8.58
C GLN A 714 -27.05 20.82 -7.24
N ALA A 715 -26.54 20.27 -6.14
CA ALA A 715 -26.92 20.67 -4.77
C ALA A 715 -26.23 21.95 -4.27
N ASP A 716 -25.11 22.35 -4.89
CA ASP A 716 -24.39 23.60 -4.57
C ASP A 716 -25.05 24.87 -5.20
N LYS A 717 -26.30 24.74 -5.64
CA LYS A 717 -27.19 25.84 -6.05
C LYS A 717 -28.25 26.11 -4.98
#